data_920e4307cfd552ddcfa4a702a85de4da
#
_entry.id   920e4307cfd552ddcfa4a702a85de4da
#
_cell.length_a   1.000
_cell.length_b   1.000
_cell.length_c   1.000
_cell.angle_alpha   90.00
_cell.angle_beta   90.00
_cell.angle_gamma   90.00
#
_symmetry.space_group_name_H-M   'P 1'
#
loop_
_entity.id
_entity.type
_entity.pdbx_description
1 polymer ?
#
loop_
_entity_poly.entity_id
_entity_poly.type
_entity_poly.pdbx_seq_one_letter_code
_entity_poly.pdbx_strand_id
1 'polypeptide(L)'
;MASNNLAADDSLQKSGTCKPSFVHPVKLQESLESLQKDEHLCDFTLLETHNVHRVVLAASSPFFEAWFNKSQNASHNDSLGKHPERAVKELVNYIYTSNLMLTSETVDDIRLLGKLLQFPFVVETCNGFSKGSSSTVFSDHSFPKVFLHNLGKLKKAESLCDVEILVEQCAIKAHRVILAASGDYFRAMFTGGMKECQQSQVELHGLSAQGVSSCIEFIYSSDIELEGVEHAETVLSTACMLQLPLVVELCCEYLKMTLHVNSCMHVASLATLYTLSSLKSAVDQFVFKNFLQFSQTDSFLNLSADEVMSYIDNDRLEVRNELEVFNAVVKWIKQDKARLKYAKGFMSCVRLPLMYPEELRKEVIVVDFMLEDQGCKALIEEAMMYHSNPYLENKLQNKRTKVRSDNPSVVILGGEAPSDRIGQIMQRLADRSEAAEVYSMLFWEKNAAKDSEWQPLSTPGDIRANHAVAVMDGFLYFAGGYEVPRFLNTVGSVNMAACFRYDPRFDIWLHLSPMKSSRSYFSLLPWKGRLYAIGGSNDRLRTLSSVEAYTTEVDSWELVRSLEEMICYQAACVCNGTMYISGGYNDDEFTNHMFTYDPTDGVTYRNPMQYARFLHSMCAVGSTTILTIGGRAQDDSFNQVELYDVTTDTCTMVAPLLQPRSLMGTVVIGNKVYILGGNNGEENEPTDSVQCYNVDKNEWKLVSRLPHGLSGLAACAIHLPWKVRYKEGN
;
A
#
# COMPACT_ATOMS: atom_id res chain seq x y z
N MET A 1 -8.57 33.62 34.09
CA MET A 1 -7.15 34.01 34.05
C MET A 1 -6.30 32.75 34.17
N ALA A 2 -5.85 32.26 33.07
CA ALA A 2 -4.66 31.38 32.93
C ALA A 2 -4.43 31.29 31.42
N SER A 3 -3.57 32.17 30.96
CA SER A 3 -3.03 32.19 29.60
C SER A 3 -1.97 31.12 29.52
N ASN A 4 -2.21 30.06 28.78
CA ASN A 4 -1.18 29.12 28.37
C ASN A 4 -0.63 29.55 27.00
N ASN A 5 0.56 30.11 27.05
CA ASN A 5 1.45 30.32 25.91
C ASN A 5 1.79 28.97 25.28
N LEU A 6 1.29 28.71 24.09
CA LEU A 6 1.87 27.74 23.17
C LEU A 6 3.03 28.43 22.46
N ALA A 7 4.22 28.30 23.03
CA ALA A 7 5.46 28.61 22.35
C ALA A 7 5.62 27.67 21.15
N ALA A 8 5.72 28.24 19.97
CA ALA A 8 6.13 27.55 18.76
C ALA A 8 7.51 26.93 18.98
N ASP A 9 7.61 25.64 18.86
CA ASP A 9 8.88 24.89 18.89
C ASP A 9 9.52 24.98 17.50
N ASP A 10 10.32 26.04 17.31
CA ASP A 10 11.03 26.38 16.08
C ASP A 10 12.38 25.61 15.94
N SER A 11 12.51 24.48 16.63
CA SER A 11 13.76 23.72 16.67
C SER A 11 13.64 22.33 16.03
N LEU A 12 13.48 22.26 14.70
CA LEU A 12 13.79 21.06 13.91
C LEU A 12 14.13 21.41 12.44
N GLN A 13 15.12 22.28 12.23
CA GLN A 13 15.92 22.25 11.00
C GLN A 13 16.85 21.02 11.09
N LYS A 14 16.32 19.84 10.79
CA LYS A 14 17.16 18.68 10.54
C LYS A 14 17.69 18.78 9.12
N SER A 15 18.97 19.15 8.97
CA SER A 15 19.72 18.85 7.75
C SER A 15 19.65 17.35 7.52
N GLY A 16 18.94 16.93 6.48
CA GLY A 16 18.78 15.54 6.09
C GLY A 16 19.74 15.20 4.99
N THR A 17 20.81 14.45 5.26
CA THR A 17 21.58 13.79 4.21
C THR A 17 20.75 12.63 3.66
N CYS A 18 20.16 12.80 2.47
CA CYS A 18 19.63 11.70 1.70
C CYS A 18 20.81 10.90 1.12
N LYS A 19 21.06 9.72 1.65
CA LYS A 19 22.04 8.80 1.05
C LYS A 19 21.35 8.03 -0.08
N PRO A 20 21.74 8.26 -1.34
CA PRO A 20 21.21 7.47 -2.43
C PRO A 20 21.65 6.01 -2.27
N SER A 21 20.79 5.12 -2.67
CA SER A 21 21.12 3.71 -2.84
C SER A 21 22.31 3.57 -3.78
N PHE A 22 23.02 2.42 -3.77
CA PHE A 22 24.18 2.07 -4.63
C PHE A 22 23.97 2.24 -6.16
N VAL A 23 22.88 2.86 -6.58
CA VAL A 23 22.43 2.98 -7.97
C VAL A 23 23.26 4.01 -8.76
N HIS A 24 23.58 5.16 -8.15
CA HIS A 24 24.26 6.24 -8.89
C HIS A 24 25.65 5.86 -9.45
N PRO A 25 26.59 5.26 -8.65
CA PRO A 25 27.90 4.89 -9.18
C PRO A 25 27.82 3.86 -10.31
N VAL A 26 26.84 2.94 -10.24
CA VAL A 26 26.63 1.91 -11.28
C VAL A 26 26.08 2.55 -12.55
N LYS A 27 25.04 3.39 -12.46
CA LYS A 27 24.50 4.10 -13.63
C LYS A 27 25.52 5.03 -14.30
N LEU A 28 26.35 5.72 -13.49
CA LEU A 28 27.44 6.54 -14.03
C LEU A 28 28.41 5.71 -14.85
N GLN A 29 28.79 4.53 -14.35
CA GLN A 29 29.71 3.63 -15.04
C GLN A 29 29.09 3.06 -16.34
N GLU A 30 27.81 2.66 -16.31
CA GLU A 30 27.08 2.23 -17.52
C GLU A 30 27.03 3.32 -18.59
N SER A 31 26.82 4.58 -18.18
CA SER A 31 26.83 5.71 -19.10
C SER A 31 28.22 6.01 -19.65
N LEU A 32 29.28 5.86 -18.85
CA LEU A 32 30.67 6.00 -19.29
C LEU A 32 31.05 4.90 -20.29
N GLU A 33 30.59 3.67 -20.07
CA GLU A 33 30.76 2.57 -21.02
C GLU A 33 30.12 2.88 -22.37
N SER A 34 28.87 3.42 -22.37
CA SER A 34 28.22 3.85 -23.61
C SER A 34 29.02 4.93 -24.33
N LEU A 35 29.48 5.98 -23.63
CA LEU A 35 30.29 7.04 -24.23
C LEU A 35 31.62 6.51 -24.80
N GLN A 36 32.24 5.53 -24.15
CA GLN A 36 33.48 4.90 -24.63
C GLN A 36 33.23 4.05 -25.89
N LYS A 37 32.15 3.29 -25.94
CA LYS A 37 31.77 2.46 -27.12
C LYS A 37 31.45 3.34 -28.33
N ASP A 38 30.82 4.48 -28.10
CA ASP A 38 30.47 5.45 -29.13
C ASP A 38 31.64 6.37 -29.49
N GLU A 39 32.79 6.20 -28.85
CA GLU A 39 34.04 7.01 -28.98
C GLU A 39 33.83 8.51 -28.69
N HIS A 40 32.78 8.84 -27.94
CA HIS A 40 32.49 10.21 -27.54
C HIS A 40 33.38 10.69 -26.39
N LEU A 41 33.95 11.88 -26.54
CA LEU A 41 34.78 12.55 -25.52
C LEU A 41 36.05 11.76 -25.11
N CYS A 42 36.45 10.75 -25.90
CA CYS A 42 37.71 10.04 -25.70
C CYS A 42 38.88 11.00 -25.98
N ASP A 43 39.76 11.19 -25.00
CA ASP A 43 40.88 12.14 -25.03
C ASP A 43 42.25 11.43 -24.96
N PHE A 44 42.25 10.10 -25.01
CA PHE A 44 43.46 9.29 -24.99
C PHE A 44 43.26 7.96 -25.76
N THR A 45 44.31 7.55 -26.51
CA THR A 45 44.35 6.25 -27.17
C THR A 45 45.39 5.36 -26.52
N LEU A 46 44.95 4.26 -25.88
CA LEU A 46 45.80 3.31 -25.21
C LEU A 46 46.30 2.25 -26.22
N LEU A 47 47.61 2.03 -26.29
CA LEU A 47 48.28 1.08 -27.21
C LEU A 47 47.87 1.27 -28.70
N GLU A 48 47.57 2.51 -29.10
CA GLU A 48 47.15 2.85 -30.48
C GLU A 48 45.85 2.19 -30.97
N THR A 49 45.16 1.41 -30.10
CA THR A 49 43.99 0.62 -30.50
C THR A 49 42.74 0.88 -29.67
N HIS A 50 42.87 1.44 -28.43
CA HIS A 50 41.72 1.61 -27.52
C HIS A 50 41.52 3.10 -27.18
N ASN A 51 40.42 3.69 -27.68
CA ASN A 51 40.00 5.02 -27.33
C ASN A 51 39.34 5.01 -25.95
N VAL A 52 39.86 5.83 -25.04
CA VAL A 52 39.47 5.85 -23.62
C VAL A 52 39.49 7.28 -23.05
N HIS A 53 39.01 7.46 -21.84
CA HIS A 53 38.99 8.74 -21.17
C HIS A 53 40.07 8.81 -20.08
N ARG A 54 40.95 9.80 -20.09
CA ARG A 54 42.04 9.98 -19.09
C ARG A 54 41.50 9.98 -17.68
N VAL A 55 40.46 10.76 -17.43
CA VAL A 55 39.88 10.90 -16.09
C VAL A 55 39.33 9.58 -15.57
N VAL A 56 38.72 8.76 -16.45
CA VAL A 56 38.17 7.43 -16.07
C VAL A 56 39.32 6.48 -15.70
N LEU A 57 40.41 6.45 -16.47
CA LEU A 57 41.58 5.66 -16.13
C LEU A 57 42.24 6.13 -14.84
N ALA A 58 42.43 7.46 -14.66
CA ALA A 58 43.01 8.05 -13.46
C ALA A 58 42.20 7.77 -12.20
N ALA A 59 40.84 7.84 -12.26
CA ALA A 59 39.98 7.53 -11.15
C ALA A 59 39.98 6.03 -10.80
N SER A 60 40.28 5.15 -11.78
CA SER A 60 40.31 3.72 -11.61
C SER A 60 41.57 3.19 -10.96
N SER A 61 42.73 3.83 -11.23
CA SER A 61 44.05 3.32 -10.84
C SER A 61 45.03 4.41 -10.48
N PRO A 62 45.72 4.32 -9.32
CA PRO A 62 46.80 5.22 -8.95
C PRO A 62 47.97 5.24 -9.97
N PHE A 63 48.14 4.16 -10.70
CA PHE A 63 49.15 4.10 -11.77
C PHE A 63 48.81 5.08 -12.89
N PHE A 64 47.59 5.11 -13.37
CA PHE A 64 47.15 6.02 -14.42
C PHE A 64 47.09 7.48 -13.90
N GLU A 65 46.67 7.71 -12.66
CA GLU A 65 46.70 9.02 -12.04
C GLU A 65 48.11 9.60 -12.02
N ALA A 66 49.08 8.80 -11.57
CA ALA A 66 50.48 9.21 -11.56
C ALA A 66 51.04 9.42 -12.98
N TRP A 67 50.57 8.63 -13.94
CA TRP A 67 50.99 8.77 -15.36
C TRP A 67 50.53 10.09 -15.96
N PHE A 68 49.28 10.44 -15.80
CA PHE A 68 48.73 11.68 -16.39
C PHE A 68 49.17 12.97 -15.67
N ASN A 69 49.53 12.87 -14.38
CA ASN A 69 50.03 14.01 -13.59
C ASN A 69 51.52 14.32 -13.81
N LYS A 70 52.31 13.36 -14.34
CA LYS A 70 53.73 13.60 -14.70
C LYS A 70 53.82 13.98 -16.17
N SER A 71 54.18 15.25 -16.44
CA SER A 71 54.37 15.75 -17.79
C SER A 71 55.36 14.87 -18.58
N GLN A 72 54.84 14.30 -19.71
CA GLN A 72 55.56 13.74 -20.84
C GLN A 72 56.74 12.81 -20.52
N ASN A 73 56.47 11.53 -20.34
CA ASN A 73 57.43 10.48 -20.66
C ASN A 73 56.74 9.29 -21.37
N ALA A 74 57.17 9.07 -22.60
CA ALA A 74 56.73 7.95 -23.50
C ALA A 74 56.93 6.55 -22.91
N SER A 75 57.68 6.43 -21.79
CA SER A 75 58.11 5.12 -21.21
C SER A 75 56.99 4.29 -20.59
N HIS A 76 55.80 4.87 -20.34
CA HIS A 76 54.69 4.10 -19.69
C HIS A 76 53.84 3.32 -20.69
N ASN A 77 53.68 3.81 -21.92
CA ASN A 77 53.02 3.07 -22.99
C ASN A 77 53.85 1.81 -23.34
N ASP A 78 55.18 1.90 -23.30
CA ASP A 78 56.11 0.77 -23.48
C ASP A 78 55.97 -0.30 -22.39
N SER A 79 55.55 0.08 -21.16
CA SER A 79 55.35 -0.88 -20.07
C SER A 79 54.09 -1.70 -20.28
N LEU A 80 52.99 -1.16 -20.78
CA LEU A 80 51.75 -1.86 -21.12
C LEU A 80 51.90 -2.63 -22.42
N GLY A 81 52.63 -2.13 -23.38
CA GLY A 81 52.90 -2.81 -24.66
C GLY A 81 53.71 -4.10 -24.55
N LYS A 82 54.25 -4.42 -23.37
CA LYS A 82 54.88 -5.73 -23.06
C LYS A 82 53.90 -6.86 -22.79
N HIS A 83 52.61 -6.52 -22.63
CA HIS A 83 51.51 -7.46 -22.32
C HIS A 83 50.66 -7.71 -23.56
N PRO A 84 50.03 -8.90 -23.69
CA PRO A 84 49.14 -9.18 -24.78
C PRO A 84 47.96 -8.22 -24.85
N GLU A 85 47.62 -7.72 -26.03
CA GLU A 85 46.55 -6.74 -26.25
C GLU A 85 45.19 -7.24 -25.67
N ARG A 86 44.94 -8.57 -25.76
CA ARG A 86 43.71 -9.18 -25.19
C ARG A 86 43.60 -8.94 -23.68
N ALA A 87 44.70 -9.03 -22.94
CA ALA A 87 44.69 -8.81 -21.49
C ALA A 87 44.46 -7.32 -21.13
N VAL A 88 45.05 -6.41 -21.93
CA VAL A 88 44.84 -4.97 -21.76
C VAL A 88 43.37 -4.59 -22.05
N LYS A 89 42.82 -5.14 -23.15
CA LYS A 89 41.39 -4.93 -23.52
C LYS A 89 40.47 -5.40 -22.42
N GLU A 90 40.74 -6.55 -21.81
CA GLU A 90 39.89 -7.07 -20.73
C GLU A 90 39.93 -6.20 -19.49
N LEU A 91 41.08 -5.61 -19.14
CA LEU A 91 41.15 -4.65 -18.03
C LEU A 91 40.51 -3.31 -18.35
N VAL A 92 40.58 -2.84 -19.59
CA VAL A 92 39.78 -1.67 -20.01
C VAL A 92 38.32 -1.97 -19.88
N ASN A 93 37.85 -3.13 -20.33
CA ASN A 93 36.48 -3.57 -20.16
C ASN A 93 36.07 -3.61 -18.67
N TYR A 94 36.90 -4.20 -17.79
CA TYR A 94 36.67 -4.19 -16.34
C TYR A 94 36.53 -2.77 -15.76
N ILE A 95 37.33 -1.82 -16.18
CA ILE A 95 37.27 -0.40 -15.72
C ILE A 95 35.89 0.22 -16.03
N TYR A 96 35.33 -0.07 -17.22
CA TYR A 96 34.06 0.50 -17.65
C TYR A 96 32.80 -0.30 -17.22
N THR A 97 32.96 -1.61 -16.91
CA THR A 97 31.79 -2.49 -16.64
C THR A 97 31.77 -3.08 -15.23
N SER A 98 32.88 -3.01 -14.48
CA SER A 98 33.10 -3.77 -13.24
C SER A 98 33.06 -5.30 -13.42
N ASN A 99 33.06 -5.79 -14.65
CA ASN A 99 33.05 -7.21 -14.95
C ASN A 99 34.40 -7.64 -15.52
N LEU A 100 34.95 -8.72 -14.98
CA LEU A 100 36.24 -9.31 -15.37
C LEU A 100 36.00 -10.69 -15.98
N MET A 101 36.32 -10.87 -17.23
CA MET A 101 36.29 -12.19 -17.90
C MET A 101 37.65 -12.85 -17.85
N LEU A 102 37.76 -14.01 -17.22
CA LEU A 102 38.99 -14.79 -17.15
C LEU A 102 38.89 -16.03 -18.00
N THR A 103 39.99 -16.30 -18.70
CA THR A 103 40.21 -17.54 -19.44
C THR A 103 41.54 -18.14 -19.02
N SER A 104 41.74 -19.46 -19.27
CA SER A 104 43.02 -20.14 -18.99
C SER A 104 44.21 -19.53 -19.74
N GLU A 105 43.96 -18.85 -20.86
CA GLU A 105 45.01 -18.23 -21.71
C GLU A 105 45.41 -16.83 -21.20
N THR A 106 44.47 -16.08 -20.62
CA THR A 106 44.69 -14.67 -20.29
C THR A 106 44.91 -14.40 -18.80
N VAL A 107 44.61 -15.33 -17.91
CA VAL A 107 44.62 -15.16 -16.45
C VAL A 107 45.99 -14.71 -15.89
N ASP A 108 47.09 -15.26 -16.39
CA ASP A 108 48.43 -14.93 -15.87
C ASP A 108 48.87 -13.52 -16.28
N ASP A 109 48.53 -13.08 -17.51
CA ASP A 109 48.81 -11.72 -18.00
C ASP A 109 47.92 -10.71 -17.31
N ILE A 110 46.60 -11.00 -17.15
CA ILE A 110 45.68 -10.14 -16.43
C ILE A 110 46.12 -9.98 -14.96
N ARG A 111 46.62 -11.04 -14.32
CA ARG A 111 47.14 -10.96 -12.94
C ARG A 111 48.35 -10.04 -12.83
N LEU A 112 49.29 -10.11 -13.80
CA LEU A 112 50.49 -9.26 -13.83
C LEU A 112 50.11 -7.79 -14.05
N LEU A 113 49.21 -7.53 -15.00
CA LEU A 113 48.65 -6.19 -15.25
C LEU A 113 47.85 -5.69 -14.06
N GLY A 114 47.04 -6.50 -13.38
CA GLY A 114 46.31 -6.16 -12.19
C GLY A 114 47.21 -5.70 -11.03
N LYS A 115 48.40 -6.34 -10.89
CA LYS A 115 49.42 -5.89 -9.94
C LYS A 115 50.06 -4.56 -10.35
N LEU A 116 50.38 -4.39 -11.62
CA LEU A 116 50.96 -3.16 -12.17
C LEU A 116 50.01 -1.96 -11.99
N LEU A 117 48.75 -2.16 -12.33
CA LEU A 117 47.68 -1.17 -12.28
C LEU A 117 47.04 -1.02 -10.89
N GLN A 118 47.45 -1.82 -9.93
CA GLN A 118 46.98 -1.80 -8.54
C GLN A 118 45.46 -2.06 -8.40
N PHE A 119 44.98 -3.14 -9.06
CA PHE A 119 43.60 -3.63 -8.91
C PHE A 119 43.53 -4.85 -7.98
N PRO A 120 43.27 -4.70 -6.68
CA PRO A 120 43.27 -5.82 -5.73
C PRO A 120 42.28 -6.91 -6.09
N PHE A 121 41.05 -6.57 -6.46
CA PHE A 121 40.01 -7.52 -6.87
C PHE A 121 40.46 -8.40 -8.07
N VAL A 122 41.08 -7.79 -9.09
CA VAL A 122 41.60 -8.50 -10.25
C VAL A 122 42.67 -9.52 -9.85
N VAL A 123 43.59 -9.13 -8.97
CA VAL A 123 44.65 -9.99 -8.50
C VAL A 123 44.12 -11.16 -7.68
N GLU A 124 43.22 -10.92 -6.76
CA GLU A 124 42.59 -11.94 -5.91
C GLU A 124 41.79 -12.93 -6.75
N THR A 125 40.96 -12.41 -7.67
CA THR A 125 40.13 -13.23 -8.56
C THR A 125 40.99 -14.13 -9.46
N CYS A 126 42.08 -13.59 -10.05
CA CYS A 126 43.04 -14.38 -10.83
C CYS A 126 43.74 -15.45 -9.99
N ASN A 127 44.04 -15.19 -8.72
CA ASN A 127 44.69 -16.20 -7.84
C ASN A 127 43.73 -17.35 -7.47
N GLY A 128 42.39 -17.05 -7.40
CA GLY A 128 41.35 -18.05 -7.14
C GLY A 128 40.85 -18.82 -8.38
N PHE A 129 41.29 -18.41 -9.59
CA PHE A 129 40.77 -18.99 -10.83
C PHE A 129 41.36 -20.41 -11.10
N SER A 130 40.49 -21.40 -11.26
CA SER A 130 40.87 -22.78 -11.61
C SER A 130 41.05 -22.91 -13.11
N LYS A 131 42.24 -23.26 -13.57
CA LYS A 131 42.63 -23.39 -15.01
C LYS A 131 41.85 -24.48 -15.80
N GLY A 132 40.83 -25.08 -15.24
CA GLY A 132 39.95 -26.06 -15.90
C GLY A 132 38.64 -25.50 -16.46
N SER A 133 38.32 -24.22 -16.23
CA SER A 133 37.11 -23.57 -16.72
C SER A 133 37.32 -22.96 -18.11
N SER A 134 36.35 -23.08 -19.00
CA SER A 134 36.44 -22.57 -20.38
C SER A 134 36.47 -21.03 -20.45
N SER A 135 35.62 -20.33 -19.69
CA SER A 135 35.64 -18.88 -19.44
C SER A 135 34.69 -18.57 -18.29
N THR A 136 35.01 -17.62 -17.45
CA THR A 136 34.17 -17.21 -16.31
C THR A 136 34.20 -15.71 -16.16
N VAL A 137 33.02 -15.10 -15.94
CA VAL A 137 32.87 -13.67 -15.67
C VAL A 137 32.67 -13.46 -14.17
N PHE A 138 33.43 -12.53 -13.61
CA PHE A 138 33.39 -12.14 -12.21
C PHE A 138 33.01 -10.66 -12.12
N SER A 139 32.03 -10.33 -11.27
CA SER A 139 31.54 -8.96 -11.08
C SER A 139 32.06 -8.37 -9.77
N ASP A 140 32.66 -7.18 -9.85
CA ASP A 140 33.13 -6.42 -8.69
C ASP A 140 32.08 -5.36 -8.30
N HIS A 141 31.23 -5.69 -7.36
CA HIS A 141 30.18 -4.78 -6.84
C HIS A 141 30.74 -3.63 -6.00
N SER A 142 32.01 -3.69 -5.60
CA SER A 142 32.66 -2.63 -4.81
C SER A 142 33.31 -1.54 -5.67
N PHE A 143 33.73 -1.89 -6.87
CA PHE A 143 34.50 -1.01 -7.77
C PHE A 143 33.80 0.30 -8.10
N PRO A 144 32.48 0.35 -8.43
CA PRO A 144 31.83 1.62 -8.76
C PRO A 144 31.90 2.66 -7.64
N LYS A 145 31.86 2.23 -6.37
CA LYS A 145 32.02 3.10 -5.21
C LYS A 145 33.44 3.65 -5.09
N VAL A 146 34.43 2.76 -5.23
CA VAL A 146 35.86 3.15 -5.15
C VAL A 146 36.18 4.11 -6.27
N PHE A 147 35.70 3.82 -7.48
CA PHE A 147 35.84 4.70 -8.65
C PHE A 147 35.26 6.10 -8.38
N LEU A 148 34.03 6.20 -7.92
CA LEU A 148 33.39 7.47 -7.64
C LEU A 148 34.14 8.28 -6.55
N HIS A 149 34.58 7.59 -5.49
CA HIS A 149 35.36 8.24 -4.43
C HIS A 149 36.66 8.84 -4.95
N ASN A 150 37.38 8.12 -5.82
CA ASN A 150 38.62 8.63 -6.44
C ASN A 150 38.33 9.78 -7.43
N LEU A 151 37.23 9.67 -8.18
CA LEU A 151 36.77 10.73 -9.08
C LEU A 151 36.48 12.03 -8.30
N GLY A 152 35.85 11.93 -7.12
CA GLY A 152 35.65 13.06 -6.21
C GLY A 152 36.97 13.69 -5.73
N LYS A 153 38.03 12.88 -5.50
CA LYS A 153 39.37 13.38 -5.17
C LYS A 153 39.99 14.17 -6.35
N LEU A 154 39.90 13.62 -7.58
CA LEU A 154 40.41 14.30 -8.77
C LEU A 154 39.73 15.64 -8.99
N LYS A 155 38.42 15.73 -8.81
CA LYS A 155 37.68 16.99 -8.89
C LYS A 155 38.14 18.00 -7.84
N LYS A 156 38.29 17.58 -6.57
CA LYS A 156 38.75 18.44 -5.48
C LYS A 156 40.17 18.97 -5.71
N ALA A 157 41.01 18.14 -6.34
CA ALA A 157 42.38 18.54 -6.73
C ALA A 157 42.42 19.31 -8.05
N GLU A 158 41.29 19.53 -8.71
CA GLU A 158 41.16 20.12 -10.05
C GLU A 158 42.02 19.42 -11.11
N SER A 159 42.35 18.16 -10.90
CA SER A 159 43.18 17.35 -11.77
C SER A 159 42.40 16.84 -12.97
N LEU A 160 42.95 16.99 -14.19
CA LEU A 160 42.35 16.60 -15.46
C LEU A 160 41.00 17.27 -15.78
N CYS A 161 40.63 18.37 -15.11
CA CYS A 161 39.46 19.15 -15.47
C CYS A 161 39.64 19.81 -16.83
N ASP A 162 38.67 19.63 -17.72
CA ASP A 162 38.70 20.08 -19.12
C ASP A 162 37.59 21.08 -19.47
N VAL A 163 36.72 21.41 -18.50
CA VAL A 163 35.66 22.42 -18.63
C VAL A 163 35.48 23.19 -17.33
N GLU A 164 35.13 24.47 -17.48
CA GLU A 164 34.71 25.35 -16.38
C GLU A 164 33.29 25.81 -16.62
N ILE A 165 32.39 25.46 -15.69
CA ILE A 165 30.98 25.83 -15.74
C ILE A 165 30.83 27.18 -15.01
N LEU A 166 30.37 28.19 -15.73
CA LEU A 166 30.12 29.54 -15.20
C LEU A 166 28.61 29.68 -14.91
N VAL A 167 28.26 30.00 -13.67
CA VAL A 167 26.90 30.28 -13.27
C VAL A 167 26.89 31.47 -12.35
N GLU A 168 26.15 32.52 -12.73
CA GLU A 168 26.17 33.79 -12.03
C GLU A 168 27.62 34.29 -11.86
N GLN A 169 28.18 34.35 -10.66
CA GLN A 169 29.55 34.76 -10.38
C GLN A 169 30.44 33.59 -9.92
N CYS A 170 29.96 32.36 -10.05
CA CYS A 170 30.68 31.15 -9.63
C CYS A 170 31.23 30.41 -10.85
N ALA A 171 32.50 29.97 -10.73
CA ALA A 171 33.16 29.12 -11.71
C ALA A 171 33.45 27.75 -11.09
N ILE A 172 32.95 26.69 -11.73
CA ILE A 172 33.04 25.31 -11.23
C ILE A 172 33.79 24.48 -12.26
N LYS A 173 35.02 24.06 -11.94
CA LYS A 173 35.78 23.14 -12.78
C LYS A 173 35.24 21.72 -12.72
N ALA A 174 35.14 21.06 -13.86
CA ALA A 174 34.59 19.73 -13.98
C ALA A 174 35.20 18.95 -15.16
N HIS A 175 34.76 17.73 -15.37
CA HIS A 175 35.16 16.87 -16.48
C HIS A 175 33.96 16.68 -17.41
N ARG A 176 34.11 17.01 -18.68
CA ARG A 176 33.04 16.94 -19.71
C ARG A 176 32.41 15.55 -19.77
N VAL A 177 33.26 14.52 -19.82
CA VAL A 177 32.80 13.14 -19.92
C VAL A 177 31.95 12.71 -18.70
N ILE A 178 32.32 13.17 -17.49
CA ILE A 178 31.59 12.85 -16.28
C ILE A 178 30.25 13.58 -16.23
N LEU A 179 30.22 14.86 -16.61
CA LEU A 179 28.97 15.60 -16.75
C LEU A 179 28.06 14.97 -17.83
N ALA A 180 28.63 14.62 -19.00
CA ALA A 180 27.90 13.98 -20.08
C ALA A 180 27.36 12.58 -19.70
N ALA A 181 28.08 11.84 -18.86
CA ALA A 181 27.63 10.55 -18.34
C ALA A 181 26.51 10.66 -17.31
N SER A 182 26.35 11.83 -16.66
CA SER A 182 25.43 12.02 -15.54
C SER A 182 24.04 12.50 -15.94
N GLY A 183 23.87 13.13 -17.12
CA GLY A 183 22.58 13.65 -17.57
C GLY A 183 22.54 14.01 -19.04
N ASP A 184 21.36 13.90 -19.63
CA ASP A 184 21.15 14.08 -21.05
C ASP A 184 21.42 15.54 -21.52
N TYR A 185 21.20 16.52 -20.66
CA TYR A 185 21.50 17.90 -20.94
C TYR A 185 23.00 18.12 -21.26
N PHE A 186 23.87 17.65 -20.38
CA PHE A 186 25.33 17.77 -20.60
C PHE A 186 25.81 16.82 -21.70
N ARG A 187 25.19 15.65 -21.86
CA ARG A 187 25.50 14.77 -22.99
C ARG A 187 25.23 15.47 -24.31
N ALA A 188 24.04 16.03 -24.49
CA ALA A 188 23.69 16.78 -25.69
C ALA A 188 24.63 17.99 -25.94
N MET A 189 24.97 18.72 -24.86
CA MET A 189 25.86 19.87 -24.91
C MET A 189 27.26 19.51 -25.40
N PHE A 190 27.84 18.41 -24.89
CA PHE A 190 29.26 18.10 -25.18
C PHE A 190 29.45 17.09 -26.33
N THR A 191 28.41 16.38 -26.77
CA THR A 191 28.49 15.42 -27.89
C THR A 191 27.69 15.87 -29.13
N GLY A 192 26.82 16.89 -29.00
CA GLY A 192 25.87 17.30 -30.05
C GLY A 192 26.42 18.28 -31.09
N GLY A 193 27.72 18.55 -31.13
CA GLY A 193 28.33 19.48 -32.10
C GLY A 193 28.01 20.95 -31.85
N MET A 194 27.55 21.32 -30.67
CA MET A 194 27.30 22.69 -30.24
C MET A 194 28.60 23.46 -30.01
N LYS A 195 28.56 24.81 -29.92
CA LYS A 195 29.72 25.64 -29.65
C LYS A 195 30.44 25.28 -28.35
N GLU A 196 29.66 24.89 -27.37
CA GLU A 196 30.08 24.49 -26.01
C GLU A 196 31.00 23.26 -26.03
N CYS A 197 30.93 22.42 -27.09
CA CYS A 197 31.83 21.28 -27.25
C CYS A 197 33.32 21.67 -27.26
N GLN A 198 33.63 22.88 -27.75
CA GLN A 198 35.04 23.35 -27.95
C GLN A 198 35.46 24.44 -26.95
N GLN A 199 34.52 25.02 -26.21
CA GLN A 199 34.77 26.10 -25.28
C GLN A 199 35.33 25.60 -23.94
N SER A 200 36.43 26.15 -23.45
CA SER A 200 36.97 25.81 -22.12
C SER A 200 36.07 26.30 -20.98
N GLN A 201 35.24 27.31 -21.23
CA GLN A 201 34.28 27.87 -20.29
C GLN A 201 32.89 27.83 -20.92
N VAL A 202 31.92 27.36 -20.14
CA VAL A 202 30.49 27.24 -20.54
C VAL A 202 29.63 27.98 -19.54
N GLU A 203 28.87 28.97 -20.00
CA GLU A 203 28.00 29.76 -19.15
C GLU A 203 26.56 29.16 -19.16
N LEU A 204 26.05 28.88 -17.97
CA LEU A 204 24.67 28.41 -17.78
C LEU A 204 23.78 29.57 -17.32
N HIS A 205 22.83 29.97 -18.17
CA HIS A 205 21.91 31.05 -17.88
C HIS A 205 20.63 30.58 -17.24
N GLY A 206 20.05 31.38 -16.32
CA GLY A 206 18.76 31.11 -15.69
C GLY A 206 18.77 30.02 -14.62
N LEU A 207 19.95 29.61 -14.16
CA LEU A 207 20.16 28.68 -13.07
C LEU A 207 20.83 29.36 -11.88
N SER A 208 20.56 28.88 -10.67
CA SER A 208 21.23 29.33 -9.45
C SER A 208 22.58 28.66 -9.28
N ALA A 209 23.60 29.43 -8.90
CA ALA A 209 24.95 28.92 -8.59
C ALA A 209 24.90 27.86 -7.47
N GLN A 210 24.06 28.05 -6.44
CA GLN A 210 23.87 27.10 -5.36
C GLN A 210 23.28 25.78 -5.88
N GLY A 211 22.24 25.83 -6.71
CA GLY A 211 21.60 24.64 -7.28
C GLY A 211 22.55 23.85 -8.18
N VAL A 212 23.32 24.56 -9.07
CA VAL A 212 24.30 23.91 -9.95
C VAL A 212 25.45 23.30 -9.15
N SER A 213 25.96 24.01 -8.13
CA SER A 213 27.00 23.48 -7.25
C SER A 213 26.57 22.19 -6.55
N SER A 214 25.38 22.17 -5.95
CA SER A 214 24.82 20.97 -5.30
C SER A 214 24.63 19.80 -6.27
N CYS A 215 24.13 20.07 -7.49
CA CYS A 215 23.98 19.04 -8.53
C CYS A 215 25.35 18.48 -8.98
N ILE A 216 26.33 19.34 -9.20
CA ILE A 216 27.68 18.89 -9.59
C ILE A 216 28.33 18.12 -8.43
N GLU A 217 28.18 18.56 -7.19
CA GLU A 217 28.73 17.86 -6.04
C GLU A 217 28.14 16.45 -5.92
N PHE A 218 26.83 16.31 -6.11
CA PHE A 218 26.17 14.99 -6.19
C PHE A 218 26.77 14.10 -7.26
N ILE A 219 27.05 14.61 -8.46
CA ILE A 219 27.65 13.84 -9.56
C ILE A 219 28.96 13.19 -9.14
N TYR A 220 29.76 13.84 -8.29
CA TYR A 220 31.07 13.37 -7.88
C TYR A 220 31.11 12.65 -6.52
N SER A 221 30.05 12.76 -5.71
CA SER A 221 30.00 12.19 -4.35
C SER A 221 28.88 11.16 -4.14
N SER A 222 27.82 11.20 -4.92
CA SER A 222 26.52 10.54 -4.68
C SER A 222 25.80 11.05 -3.42
N ASP A 223 26.29 12.06 -2.76
CA ASP A 223 25.69 12.65 -1.58
C ASP A 223 25.13 14.03 -1.92
N ILE A 224 23.96 14.35 -1.37
CA ILE A 224 23.36 15.67 -1.49
C ILE A 224 22.87 16.11 -0.12
N GLU A 225 23.28 17.30 0.29
CA GLU A 225 22.79 17.94 1.51
C GLU A 225 21.70 18.93 1.14
N LEU A 226 20.50 18.76 1.70
CA LEU A 226 19.36 19.64 1.48
C LEU A 226 18.98 20.31 2.80
N GLU A 227 18.88 21.63 2.77
CA GLU A 227 18.58 22.45 3.95
C GLU A 227 17.28 23.23 3.74
N GLY A 228 16.17 22.64 4.19
CA GLY A 228 14.83 23.25 4.07
C GLY A 228 14.22 23.16 2.67
N VAL A 229 12.97 23.62 2.57
CA VAL A 229 12.18 23.51 1.34
C VAL A 229 12.72 24.41 0.22
N GLU A 230 13.17 25.63 0.56
CA GLU A 230 13.69 26.60 -0.41
C GLU A 230 14.97 26.12 -1.11
N HIS A 231 15.90 25.51 -0.34
CA HIS A 231 17.10 24.92 -0.92
C HIS A 231 16.75 23.71 -1.79
N ALA A 232 15.86 22.83 -1.31
CA ALA A 232 15.38 21.67 -2.08
C ALA A 232 14.68 22.08 -3.38
N GLU A 233 13.91 23.18 -3.39
CA GLU A 233 13.30 23.78 -4.58
C GLU A 233 14.36 24.25 -5.58
N THR A 234 15.37 24.97 -5.11
CA THR A 234 16.47 25.48 -5.94
C THR A 234 17.23 24.33 -6.62
N VAL A 235 17.54 23.28 -5.86
CA VAL A 235 18.22 22.09 -6.39
C VAL A 235 17.30 21.31 -7.33
N LEU A 236 16.02 21.12 -6.99
CA LEU A 236 15.02 20.44 -7.82
C LEU A 236 14.84 21.15 -9.17
N SER A 237 14.67 22.47 -9.15
CA SER A 237 14.56 23.30 -10.36
C SER A 237 15.76 23.10 -11.27
N THR A 238 16.97 23.21 -10.70
CA THR A 238 18.23 23.01 -11.42
C THR A 238 18.35 21.59 -11.98
N ALA A 239 18.03 20.57 -11.16
CA ALA A 239 18.10 19.16 -11.56
C ALA A 239 17.11 18.82 -12.70
N CYS A 240 15.93 19.42 -12.68
CA CYS A 240 14.96 19.28 -13.78
C CYS A 240 15.49 19.90 -15.08
N MET A 241 16.08 21.10 -15.01
CA MET A 241 16.67 21.77 -16.18
C MET A 241 17.88 21.04 -16.74
N LEU A 242 18.75 20.52 -15.85
CA LEU A 242 19.93 19.74 -16.22
C LEU A 242 19.62 18.28 -16.54
N GLN A 243 18.37 17.86 -16.45
CA GLN A 243 17.90 16.50 -16.71
C GLN A 243 18.67 15.44 -15.90
N LEU A 244 18.74 15.66 -14.57
CA LEU A 244 19.40 14.79 -13.60
C LEU A 244 18.34 13.98 -12.79
N PRO A 245 17.82 12.87 -13.31
CA PRO A 245 16.66 12.18 -12.73
C PRO A 245 16.90 11.68 -11.31
N LEU A 246 18.12 11.24 -10.97
CA LEU A 246 18.44 10.78 -9.62
C LEU A 246 18.39 11.92 -8.59
N VAL A 247 18.84 13.11 -8.96
CA VAL A 247 18.77 14.30 -8.07
C VAL A 247 17.32 14.72 -7.88
N VAL A 248 16.50 14.69 -8.96
CA VAL A 248 15.06 14.95 -8.87
C VAL A 248 14.37 13.98 -7.92
N GLU A 249 14.70 12.67 -8.00
CA GLU A 249 14.15 11.66 -7.11
C GLU A 249 14.51 11.92 -5.64
N LEU A 250 15.77 12.26 -5.36
CA LEU A 250 16.25 12.59 -4.00
C LEU A 250 15.58 13.85 -3.44
N CYS A 251 15.43 14.90 -4.25
CA CYS A 251 14.69 16.10 -3.85
C CYS A 251 13.22 15.77 -3.54
N CYS A 252 12.59 14.93 -4.36
CA CYS A 252 11.23 14.47 -4.10
C CYS A 252 11.11 13.69 -2.79
N GLU A 253 12.02 12.76 -2.51
CA GLU A 253 12.03 12.00 -1.25
C GLU A 253 12.24 12.93 -0.04
N TYR A 254 13.19 13.86 -0.13
CA TYR A 254 13.40 14.87 0.92
C TYR A 254 12.13 15.70 1.18
N LEU A 255 11.51 16.24 0.12
CA LEU A 255 10.29 17.05 0.22
C LEU A 255 9.13 16.23 0.81
N LYS A 256 8.99 14.93 0.47
CA LYS A 256 8.00 14.04 1.08
C LYS A 256 8.23 13.85 2.58
N MET A 257 9.50 13.71 3.01
CA MET A 257 9.85 13.49 4.42
C MET A 257 9.69 14.77 5.28
N THR A 258 9.79 15.94 4.66
CA THR A 258 9.74 17.25 5.34
C THR A 258 8.40 17.98 5.16
N LEU A 259 7.36 17.28 4.66
CA LEU A 259 6.03 17.87 4.48
C LEU A 259 5.48 18.42 5.80
N HIS A 260 5.02 19.66 5.75
CA HIS A 260 4.37 20.35 6.87
C HIS A 260 3.12 21.08 6.37
N VAL A 261 2.14 21.32 7.24
CA VAL A 261 0.85 21.95 6.88
C VAL A 261 1.01 23.35 6.25
N ASN A 262 2.04 24.10 6.63
CA ASN A 262 2.30 25.44 6.09
C ASN A 262 3.04 25.41 4.75
N SER A 263 3.80 24.35 4.43
CA SER A 263 4.60 24.24 3.20
C SER A 263 3.98 23.31 2.15
N CYS A 264 2.99 22.49 2.52
CA CYS A 264 2.47 21.45 1.65
C CYS A 264 1.90 22.00 0.32
N MET A 265 1.26 23.16 0.30
CA MET A 265 0.72 23.75 -0.93
C MET A 265 1.82 24.33 -1.83
N HIS A 266 2.89 24.86 -1.25
CA HIS A 266 4.08 25.25 -2.00
C HIS A 266 4.71 24.03 -2.69
N VAL A 267 4.88 22.93 -1.95
CA VAL A 267 5.37 21.66 -2.52
C VAL A 267 4.43 21.10 -3.58
N ALA A 268 3.09 21.25 -3.39
CA ALA A 268 2.10 20.88 -4.41
C ALA A 268 2.24 21.66 -5.71
N SER A 269 2.53 22.97 -5.59
CA SER A 269 2.78 23.85 -6.75
C SER A 269 4.03 23.41 -7.50
N LEU A 270 5.12 23.10 -6.79
CA LEU A 270 6.35 22.56 -7.38
C LEU A 270 6.09 21.21 -8.09
N ALA A 271 5.37 20.30 -7.44
CA ALA A 271 5.02 19.01 -8.02
C ALA A 271 4.21 19.16 -9.32
N THR A 272 3.33 20.15 -9.38
CA THR A 272 2.53 20.46 -10.58
C THR A 272 3.40 21.11 -11.67
N LEU A 273 4.24 22.08 -11.31
CA LEU A 273 5.12 22.78 -12.23
C LEU A 273 6.08 21.83 -12.97
N TYR A 274 6.67 20.89 -12.23
CA TYR A 274 7.64 19.92 -12.78
C TYR A 274 7.01 18.57 -13.13
N THR A 275 5.68 18.45 -13.13
CA THR A 275 4.93 17.22 -13.48
C THR A 275 5.34 15.98 -12.66
N LEU A 276 5.64 16.17 -11.37
CA LEU A 276 6.08 15.14 -10.44
C LEU A 276 4.89 14.44 -9.76
N SER A 277 4.26 13.50 -10.46
CA SER A 277 3.03 12.81 -10.03
C SER A 277 3.17 12.11 -8.66
N SER A 278 4.33 11.49 -8.40
CA SER A 278 4.62 10.82 -7.12
C SER A 278 4.67 11.79 -5.94
N LEU A 279 5.27 12.99 -6.14
CA LEU A 279 5.33 14.03 -5.12
C LEU A 279 3.93 14.65 -4.89
N LYS A 280 3.17 14.92 -5.98
CA LYS A 280 1.80 15.43 -5.90
C LYS A 280 0.91 14.47 -5.11
N SER A 281 0.97 13.17 -5.42
CA SER A 281 0.21 12.15 -4.68
C SER A 281 0.56 12.10 -3.19
N ALA A 282 1.85 12.27 -2.84
CA ALA A 282 2.28 12.31 -1.45
C ALA A 282 1.76 13.54 -0.71
N VAL A 283 1.76 14.71 -1.38
CA VAL A 283 1.16 15.93 -0.81
C VAL A 283 -0.34 15.77 -0.60
N ASP A 284 -1.07 15.23 -1.58
CA ASP A 284 -2.51 15.00 -1.45
C ASP A 284 -2.82 14.04 -0.28
N GLN A 285 -2.06 12.95 -0.12
CA GLN A 285 -2.17 12.05 1.02
C GLN A 285 -1.89 12.76 2.36
N PHE A 286 -0.87 13.63 2.39
CA PHE A 286 -0.54 14.41 3.58
C PHE A 286 -1.69 15.36 3.95
N VAL A 287 -2.27 16.06 2.97
CA VAL A 287 -3.42 16.96 3.17
C VAL A 287 -4.64 16.19 3.65
N PHE A 288 -4.95 15.04 3.05
CA PHE A 288 -6.07 14.20 3.49
C PHE A 288 -5.93 13.77 4.95
N LYS A 289 -4.73 13.40 5.37
CA LYS A 289 -4.45 12.94 6.74
C LYS A 289 -4.43 14.08 7.76
N ASN A 290 -4.01 15.29 7.36
CA ASN A 290 -3.86 16.43 8.25
C ASN A 290 -4.86 17.55 7.96
N PHE A 291 -6.04 17.20 7.41
CA PHE A 291 -7.02 18.18 6.90
C PHE A 291 -7.45 19.20 7.96
N LEU A 292 -7.71 18.75 9.18
CA LEU A 292 -8.14 19.66 10.26
C LEU A 292 -7.11 20.77 10.51
N GLN A 293 -5.83 20.42 10.61
CA GLN A 293 -4.75 21.40 10.81
C GLN A 293 -4.56 22.27 9.57
N PHE A 294 -4.57 21.65 8.39
CA PHE A 294 -4.45 22.36 7.12
C PHE A 294 -5.57 23.38 6.89
N SER A 295 -6.82 23.04 7.22
CA SER A 295 -7.98 23.92 7.07
C SER A 295 -7.92 25.19 7.93
N GLN A 296 -7.01 25.23 8.92
CA GLN A 296 -6.81 26.42 9.76
C GLN A 296 -5.77 27.38 9.18
N THR A 297 -5.00 26.97 8.17
CA THR A 297 -3.93 27.78 7.57
C THR A 297 -4.44 28.80 6.55
N ASP A 298 -3.69 29.86 6.36
CA ASP A 298 -3.96 30.86 5.30
C ASP A 298 -3.83 30.24 3.91
N SER A 299 -2.97 29.23 3.75
CA SER A 299 -2.82 28.48 2.50
C SER A 299 -4.14 27.84 2.07
N PHE A 300 -4.88 27.24 2.98
CA PHE A 300 -6.22 26.70 2.70
C PHE A 300 -7.22 27.79 2.30
N LEU A 301 -7.23 28.91 3.03
CA LEU A 301 -8.16 30.02 2.75
C LEU A 301 -7.91 30.70 1.40
N ASN A 302 -6.70 30.59 0.87
CA ASN A 302 -6.30 31.14 -0.44
C ASN A 302 -6.51 30.17 -1.61
N LEU A 303 -6.93 28.92 -1.35
CA LEU A 303 -7.23 27.96 -2.42
C LEU A 303 -8.38 28.42 -3.31
N SER A 304 -8.34 28.04 -4.57
CA SER A 304 -9.46 28.19 -5.50
C SER A 304 -10.65 27.29 -5.09
N ALA A 305 -11.82 27.61 -5.60
CA ALA A 305 -13.02 26.82 -5.34
C ALA A 305 -12.86 25.35 -5.80
N ASP A 306 -12.25 25.13 -6.97
CA ASP A 306 -12.06 23.82 -7.53
C ASP A 306 -11.06 22.98 -6.70
N GLU A 307 -10.01 23.58 -6.19
CA GLU A 307 -9.06 22.90 -5.31
C GLU A 307 -9.69 22.50 -3.98
N VAL A 308 -10.42 23.41 -3.31
CA VAL A 308 -11.13 23.07 -2.06
C VAL A 308 -12.13 21.95 -2.32
N MET A 309 -12.89 22.03 -3.43
CA MET A 309 -13.89 21.01 -3.78
C MET A 309 -13.22 19.66 -3.99
N SER A 310 -12.06 19.61 -4.66
CA SER A 310 -11.33 18.37 -4.91
C SER A 310 -10.87 17.67 -3.63
N TYR A 311 -10.54 18.42 -2.58
CA TYR A 311 -10.19 17.86 -1.27
C TYR A 311 -11.42 17.39 -0.49
N ILE A 312 -12.46 18.24 -0.36
CA ILE A 312 -13.63 17.93 0.49
C ILE A 312 -14.55 16.87 -0.11
N ASP A 313 -14.54 16.66 -1.44
CA ASP A 313 -15.34 15.64 -2.11
C ASP A 313 -14.68 14.25 -2.08
N ASN A 314 -13.41 14.16 -1.67
CA ASN A 314 -12.62 12.93 -1.72
C ASN A 314 -12.94 12.00 -0.55
N ASP A 315 -13.07 10.68 -0.85
CA ASP A 315 -13.33 9.65 0.15
C ASP A 315 -12.13 9.39 1.08
N ARG A 316 -10.91 9.78 0.64
CA ARG A 316 -9.66 9.63 1.41
C ARG A 316 -9.49 10.64 2.53
N LEU A 317 -10.37 11.65 2.61
CA LEU A 317 -10.27 12.69 3.61
C LEU A 317 -10.42 12.11 5.02
N GLU A 318 -9.38 12.20 5.85
CA GLU A 318 -9.39 11.73 7.23
C GLU A 318 -9.87 12.85 8.17
N VAL A 319 -11.10 12.73 8.64
CA VAL A 319 -11.73 13.66 9.59
C VAL A 319 -12.39 12.88 10.72
N ARG A 320 -12.44 13.46 11.91
CA ARG A 320 -13.11 12.85 13.07
C ARG A 320 -14.62 12.81 12.88
N ASN A 321 -15.16 13.88 12.31
CA ASN A 321 -16.59 14.02 11.98
C ASN A 321 -16.77 14.98 10.81
N GLU A 322 -17.95 14.98 10.19
CA GLU A 322 -18.26 15.87 9.06
C GLU A 322 -18.44 17.34 9.48
N LEU A 323 -18.62 17.62 10.76
CA LEU A 323 -18.68 18.99 11.29
C LEU A 323 -17.34 19.72 11.08
N GLU A 324 -16.22 19.03 11.15
CA GLU A 324 -14.90 19.61 10.82
C GLU A 324 -14.83 20.07 9.37
N VAL A 325 -15.35 19.27 8.43
CA VAL A 325 -15.41 19.61 6.99
C VAL A 325 -16.36 20.80 6.79
N PHE A 326 -17.53 20.75 7.41
CA PHE A 326 -18.51 21.84 7.36
C PHE A 326 -17.90 23.17 7.83
N ASN A 327 -17.26 23.16 9.00
CA ASN A 327 -16.66 24.37 9.57
C ASN A 327 -15.52 24.92 8.71
N ALA A 328 -14.68 24.06 8.12
CA ALA A 328 -13.63 24.47 7.18
C ALA A 328 -14.23 25.18 5.96
N VAL A 329 -15.28 24.62 5.38
CA VAL A 329 -15.97 25.19 4.22
C VAL A 329 -16.66 26.51 4.58
N VAL A 330 -17.36 26.59 5.71
CA VAL A 330 -17.99 27.84 6.19
C VAL A 330 -16.94 28.92 6.39
N LYS A 331 -15.80 28.60 6.99
CA LYS A 331 -14.67 29.52 7.18
C LYS A 331 -14.17 30.06 5.85
N TRP A 332 -13.97 29.18 4.84
CA TRP A 332 -13.53 29.56 3.51
C TRP A 332 -14.54 30.44 2.78
N ILE A 333 -15.85 30.12 2.85
CA ILE A 333 -16.93 30.93 2.26
C ILE A 333 -17.00 32.33 2.91
N LYS A 334 -16.93 32.41 4.25
CA LYS A 334 -17.01 33.68 5.00
C LYS A 334 -15.85 34.63 4.77
N GLN A 335 -14.72 34.14 4.23
CA GLN A 335 -13.55 34.96 3.91
C GLN A 335 -13.85 36.03 2.85
N ASP A 336 -14.75 35.74 1.89
CA ASP A 336 -15.14 36.65 0.82
C ASP A 336 -16.63 36.44 0.47
N LYS A 337 -17.43 37.50 0.51
CA LYS A 337 -18.86 37.44 0.14
C LYS A 337 -19.10 36.91 -1.27
N ALA A 338 -18.16 37.14 -2.22
CA ALA A 338 -18.28 36.64 -3.57
C ALA A 338 -18.25 35.09 -3.63
N ARG A 339 -17.78 34.42 -2.57
CA ARG A 339 -17.68 32.94 -2.47
C ARG A 339 -19.04 32.29 -2.12
N LEU A 340 -20.03 33.06 -1.66
CA LEU A 340 -21.38 32.55 -1.37
C LEU A 340 -22.03 31.83 -2.56
N LYS A 341 -21.71 32.20 -3.80
CA LYS A 341 -22.19 31.52 -5.00
C LYS A 341 -21.81 30.04 -5.07
N TYR A 342 -20.78 29.62 -4.37
CA TYR A 342 -20.31 28.23 -4.32
C TYR A 342 -20.94 27.43 -3.17
N ALA A 343 -21.72 28.05 -2.26
CA ALA A 343 -22.21 27.41 -1.04
C ALA A 343 -22.93 26.08 -1.30
N LYS A 344 -23.90 26.05 -2.23
CA LYS A 344 -24.62 24.83 -2.60
C LYS A 344 -23.68 23.73 -3.09
N GLY A 345 -22.70 24.06 -3.96
CA GLY A 345 -21.73 23.10 -4.50
C GLY A 345 -20.89 22.48 -3.40
N PHE A 346 -20.34 23.28 -2.51
CA PHE A 346 -19.56 22.80 -1.37
C PHE A 346 -20.39 21.97 -0.39
N MET A 347 -21.59 22.45 -0.04
CA MET A 347 -22.44 21.72 0.91
C MET A 347 -22.92 20.39 0.35
N SER A 348 -22.97 20.22 -0.99
CA SER A 348 -23.23 18.91 -1.61
C SER A 348 -22.09 17.91 -1.43
N CYS A 349 -20.87 18.37 -1.14
CA CYS A 349 -19.70 17.53 -0.85
C CYS A 349 -19.54 17.24 0.65
N VAL A 350 -20.14 18.03 1.52
CA VAL A 350 -20.22 17.75 2.97
C VAL A 350 -21.28 16.69 3.23
N ARG A 351 -20.94 15.68 4.00
CA ARG A 351 -21.81 14.52 4.27
C ARG A 351 -22.72 14.78 5.45
N LEU A 352 -23.64 15.75 5.31
CA LEU A 352 -24.57 16.16 6.37
C LEU A 352 -25.34 14.99 7.01
N PRO A 353 -25.77 13.93 6.28
CA PRO A 353 -26.41 12.76 6.90
C PRO A 353 -25.52 11.99 7.89
N LEU A 354 -24.19 12.21 7.89
CA LEU A 354 -23.26 11.58 8.84
C LEU A 354 -23.02 12.40 10.11
N MET A 355 -23.68 13.58 10.23
CA MET A 355 -23.70 14.36 11.46
C MET A 355 -24.86 13.93 12.35
N TYR A 356 -24.66 14.04 13.68
CA TYR A 356 -25.78 13.81 14.59
C TYR A 356 -26.90 14.86 14.42
N PRO A 357 -28.18 14.50 14.62
CA PRO A 357 -29.30 15.47 14.52
C PRO A 357 -29.13 16.71 15.40
N GLU A 358 -28.45 16.57 16.54
CA GLU A 358 -28.15 17.72 17.40
C GLU A 358 -27.12 18.67 16.80
N GLU A 359 -26.08 18.13 16.14
CA GLU A 359 -25.07 18.95 15.45
C GLU A 359 -25.71 19.70 14.27
N LEU A 360 -26.58 19.04 13.50
CA LEU A 360 -27.35 19.70 12.43
C LEU A 360 -28.16 20.89 12.95
N ARG A 361 -28.83 20.73 14.10
CA ARG A 361 -29.65 21.80 14.69
C ARG A 361 -28.83 22.93 15.31
N LYS A 362 -27.71 22.60 15.98
CA LYS A 362 -26.93 23.57 16.75
C LYS A 362 -25.89 24.31 15.93
N GLU A 363 -25.30 23.63 14.95
CA GLU A 363 -24.13 24.12 14.23
C GLU A 363 -24.43 24.44 12.75
N VAL A 364 -25.27 23.63 12.08
CA VAL A 364 -25.52 23.80 10.64
C VAL A 364 -26.64 24.78 10.34
N ILE A 365 -27.81 24.62 10.99
CA ILE A 365 -29.00 25.44 10.73
C ILE A 365 -28.80 26.92 11.14
N VAL A 366 -27.89 27.17 12.06
CA VAL A 366 -27.61 28.54 12.56
C VAL A 366 -26.76 29.37 11.58
N VAL A 367 -26.25 28.78 10.52
CA VAL A 367 -25.47 29.48 9.50
C VAL A 367 -26.42 30.05 8.45
N ASP A 368 -26.49 31.40 8.33
CA ASP A 368 -27.49 32.13 7.56
C ASP A 368 -27.74 31.56 6.15
N PHE A 369 -26.70 31.38 5.34
CA PHE A 369 -26.86 30.91 3.96
C PHE A 369 -27.40 29.46 3.85
N MET A 370 -27.33 28.66 4.94
CA MET A 370 -27.85 27.28 4.94
C MET A 370 -29.38 27.24 4.89
N LEU A 371 -30.05 28.30 5.40
CA LEU A 371 -31.51 28.45 5.34
C LEU A 371 -31.96 29.36 4.19
N GLU A 372 -31.13 30.31 3.77
CA GLU A 372 -31.44 31.25 2.69
C GLU A 372 -31.33 30.61 1.30
N ASP A 373 -30.32 29.73 1.08
CA ASP A 373 -30.17 29.02 -0.17
C ASP A 373 -31.05 27.76 -0.24
N GLN A 374 -31.95 27.73 -1.22
CA GLN A 374 -32.89 26.61 -1.41
C GLN A 374 -32.20 25.26 -1.55
N GLY A 375 -31.00 25.22 -2.19
CA GLY A 375 -30.24 24.00 -2.36
C GLY A 375 -29.62 23.51 -1.06
N CYS A 376 -29.09 24.42 -0.24
CA CYS A 376 -28.54 24.09 1.07
C CYS A 376 -29.66 23.61 2.02
N LYS A 377 -30.84 24.25 1.97
CA LYS A 377 -32.00 23.83 2.76
C LYS A 377 -32.43 22.38 2.41
N ALA A 378 -32.48 22.03 1.12
CA ALA A 378 -32.83 20.70 0.68
C ALA A 378 -31.83 19.63 1.21
N LEU A 379 -30.53 19.97 1.33
CA LEU A 379 -29.52 19.07 1.91
C LEU A 379 -29.73 18.87 3.42
N ILE A 380 -30.18 19.88 4.14
CA ILE A 380 -30.55 19.72 5.57
C ILE A 380 -31.77 18.81 5.70
N GLU A 381 -32.80 19.04 4.86
CA GLU A 381 -34.02 18.20 4.86
C GLU A 381 -33.68 16.74 4.54
N GLU A 382 -32.78 16.46 3.58
CA GLU A 382 -32.28 15.13 3.29
C GLU A 382 -31.59 14.51 4.51
N ALA A 383 -30.70 15.24 5.18
CA ALA A 383 -29.99 14.77 6.36
C ALA A 383 -30.94 14.46 7.52
N MET A 384 -31.94 15.32 7.75
CA MET A 384 -32.94 15.08 8.78
C MET A 384 -33.85 13.88 8.44
N MET A 385 -34.21 13.71 7.16
CA MET A 385 -34.97 12.56 6.70
C MET A 385 -34.19 11.25 6.90
N TYR A 386 -32.88 11.25 6.66
CA TYR A 386 -32.01 10.07 6.87
C TYR A 386 -32.12 9.56 8.32
N HIS A 387 -32.14 10.46 9.31
CA HIS A 387 -32.24 10.11 10.73
C HIS A 387 -33.68 9.83 11.22
N SER A 388 -34.70 10.02 10.39
CA SER A 388 -36.11 9.91 10.82
C SER A 388 -36.58 8.48 11.04
N ASN A 389 -36.01 7.52 10.26
CA ASN A 389 -36.39 6.12 10.35
C ASN A 389 -35.20 5.21 9.99
N PRO A 390 -34.65 4.47 10.96
CA PRO A 390 -33.50 3.61 10.74
C PRO A 390 -33.75 2.47 9.72
N TYR A 391 -34.97 2.05 9.52
CA TYR A 391 -35.32 0.99 8.55
C TYR A 391 -35.30 1.47 7.09
N LEU A 392 -35.40 2.77 6.86
CA LEU A 392 -35.35 3.35 5.51
C LEU A 392 -33.92 3.78 5.09
N GLU A 393 -32.97 3.79 6.02
CA GLU A 393 -31.59 4.23 5.74
C GLU A 393 -30.96 3.47 4.57
N ASN A 394 -31.25 2.20 4.37
CA ASN A 394 -30.74 1.43 3.24
C ASN A 394 -31.14 2.02 1.87
N LYS A 395 -32.39 2.50 1.74
CA LYS A 395 -32.88 3.15 0.50
C LYS A 395 -32.34 4.57 0.29
N LEU A 396 -31.94 5.21 1.36
CA LEU A 396 -31.44 6.59 1.35
C LEU A 396 -29.93 6.64 1.11
N GLN A 397 -29.30 5.48 0.80
CA GLN A 397 -27.86 5.45 0.54
C GLN A 397 -27.48 6.18 -0.74
N ASN A 398 -26.54 7.12 -0.60
CA ASN A 398 -25.95 7.88 -1.70
C ASN A 398 -24.49 8.24 -1.35
N LYS A 399 -23.83 9.07 -2.18
CA LYS A 399 -22.46 9.49 -1.92
C LYS A 399 -22.28 10.15 -0.54
N ARG A 400 -23.26 10.93 -0.07
CA ARG A 400 -23.21 11.67 1.20
C ARG A 400 -23.46 10.80 2.44
N THR A 401 -23.97 9.60 2.28
CA THR A 401 -24.19 8.65 3.38
C THR A 401 -23.05 7.63 3.52
N LYS A 402 -22.06 7.64 2.60
CA LYS A 402 -20.87 6.78 2.70
C LYS A 402 -19.89 7.31 3.73
N VAL A 403 -19.25 6.43 4.45
CA VAL A 403 -18.14 6.76 5.35
C VAL A 403 -16.91 7.17 4.52
N ARG A 404 -16.18 8.21 4.94
CA ARG A 404 -14.87 8.54 4.37
C ARG A 404 -13.85 7.53 4.86
N SER A 405 -13.38 6.71 3.97
CA SER A 405 -12.35 5.72 4.25
C SER A 405 -11.75 5.22 2.93
N ASP A 406 -10.43 5.25 2.82
CA ASP A 406 -9.72 4.78 1.62
C ASP A 406 -9.76 3.25 1.53
N ASN A 407 -9.63 2.58 2.70
CA ASN A 407 -9.60 1.13 2.78
C ASN A 407 -10.62 0.61 3.77
N PRO A 408 -11.28 -0.51 3.48
CA PRO A 408 -12.14 -1.17 4.44
C PRO A 408 -11.31 -1.73 5.61
N SER A 409 -11.90 -1.71 6.79
CA SER A 409 -11.40 -2.45 7.96
C SER A 409 -11.92 -3.88 7.94
N VAL A 410 -11.10 -4.83 8.39
CA VAL A 410 -11.56 -6.17 8.69
C VAL A 410 -12.20 -6.16 10.06
N VAL A 411 -13.43 -6.62 10.15
CA VAL A 411 -14.18 -6.78 11.40
C VAL A 411 -14.38 -8.27 11.65
N ILE A 412 -14.08 -8.72 12.87
CA ILE A 412 -14.36 -10.07 13.35
C ILE A 412 -15.42 -10.02 14.44
N LEU A 413 -16.29 -11.01 14.46
CA LEU A 413 -17.38 -11.12 15.43
C LEU A 413 -17.43 -12.52 16.02
N GLY A 414 -17.64 -12.61 17.33
CA GLY A 414 -17.89 -13.82 18.07
C GLY A 414 -16.84 -14.91 17.87
N GLY A 415 -17.28 -16.14 18.00
CA GLY A 415 -16.46 -17.35 17.93
C GLY A 415 -16.23 -17.98 19.30
N GLU A 416 -15.62 -19.16 19.30
CA GLU A 416 -15.24 -19.92 20.50
C GLU A 416 -13.74 -19.82 20.73
N ALA A 417 -13.34 -19.54 21.97
CA ALA A 417 -11.96 -19.58 22.42
C ALA A 417 -11.57 -20.97 22.93
N PRO A 418 -10.27 -21.32 23.03
CA PRO A 418 -9.80 -22.56 23.64
C PRO A 418 -10.33 -22.75 25.06
N SER A 419 -10.63 -23.99 25.43
CA SER A 419 -11.27 -24.34 26.70
C SER A 419 -10.46 -23.97 27.97
N ASP A 420 -9.15 -23.94 27.88
CA ASP A 420 -8.23 -23.55 28.95
C ASP A 420 -8.27 -22.05 29.28
N ARG A 421 -8.70 -21.21 28.33
CA ARG A 421 -8.87 -19.76 28.52
C ARG A 421 -10.27 -19.33 28.94
N ILE A 422 -11.27 -20.20 28.83
CA ILE A 422 -12.64 -19.89 29.27
C ILE A 422 -12.66 -19.45 30.73
N GLY A 423 -11.88 -20.08 31.61
CA GLY A 423 -11.75 -19.70 33.00
C GLY A 423 -11.13 -18.31 33.22
N GLN A 424 -10.14 -17.90 32.41
CA GLN A 424 -9.49 -16.58 32.49
C GLN A 424 -10.39 -15.48 31.91
N ILE A 425 -11.13 -15.75 30.84
CA ILE A 425 -12.13 -14.84 30.26
C ILE A 425 -13.27 -14.63 31.26
N MET A 426 -13.74 -15.70 31.92
CA MET A 426 -14.78 -15.61 32.95
C MET A 426 -14.34 -14.78 34.17
N GLN A 427 -13.09 -14.84 34.57
CA GLN A 427 -12.55 -14.03 35.69
C GLN A 427 -12.48 -12.54 35.28
N ARG A 428 -12.10 -12.21 34.04
CA ARG A 428 -12.09 -10.84 33.49
C ARG A 428 -13.49 -10.26 33.32
N LEU A 429 -14.48 -11.09 32.93
CA LEU A 429 -15.90 -10.69 32.85
C LEU A 429 -16.50 -10.42 34.24
N ALA A 430 -16.09 -11.17 35.26
CA ALA A 430 -16.49 -10.93 36.65
C ALA A 430 -15.94 -9.61 37.20
N ASP A 431 -14.75 -9.20 36.75
CA ASP A 431 -14.09 -7.94 37.15
C ASP A 431 -14.61 -6.70 36.36
N ARG A 432 -15.71 -6.82 35.62
CA ARG A 432 -16.33 -5.73 34.83
C ARG A 432 -15.45 -5.05 33.79
N SER A 433 -14.31 -5.63 33.41
CA SER A 433 -13.58 -5.18 32.25
C SER A 433 -14.25 -5.76 31.00
N GLU A 434 -14.76 -4.92 30.13
CA GLU A 434 -15.45 -5.25 28.89
C GLU A 434 -14.57 -6.18 28.03
N ALA A 435 -14.88 -7.47 28.00
CA ALA A 435 -14.31 -8.35 27.00
C ALA A 435 -14.96 -8.01 25.67
N ALA A 436 -14.24 -7.35 24.79
CA ALA A 436 -14.75 -7.01 23.48
C ALA A 436 -14.93 -8.30 22.67
N GLU A 437 -16.13 -8.50 22.14
CA GLU A 437 -16.50 -9.64 21.29
C GLU A 437 -16.42 -9.28 19.80
N VAL A 438 -16.23 -8.00 19.52
CA VAL A 438 -16.11 -7.44 18.17
C VAL A 438 -14.83 -6.64 18.10
N TYR A 439 -14.00 -6.97 17.13
CA TYR A 439 -12.74 -6.31 16.91
C TYR A 439 -12.62 -5.82 15.48
N SER A 440 -11.91 -4.74 15.26
CA SER A 440 -11.57 -4.24 13.93
C SER A 440 -10.07 -4.07 13.76
N MET A 441 -9.59 -4.25 12.56
CA MET A 441 -8.21 -3.99 12.17
C MET A 441 -8.13 -3.47 10.74
N LEU A 442 -7.18 -2.56 10.50
CA LEU A 442 -6.80 -2.11 9.16
C LEU A 442 -5.58 -2.88 8.67
N PHE A 443 -5.70 -3.55 7.53
CA PHE A 443 -4.57 -4.20 6.87
C PHE A 443 -3.92 -3.23 5.88
N TRP A 444 -2.74 -2.66 6.23
CA TRP A 444 -1.95 -1.80 5.35
C TRP A 444 -0.76 -2.57 4.77
N GLU A 445 -0.45 -2.37 3.50
CA GLU A 445 0.65 -3.07 2.83
C GLU A 445 2.05 -2.80 3.41
N LYS A 446 2.25 -1.70 4.14
CA LYS A 446 3.57 -1.27 4.62
C LYS A 446 3.84 -1.49 6.11
N ASN A 447 2.86 -1.81 6.94
CA ASN A 447 3.03 -1.87 8.40
C ASN A 447 2.75 -3.25 9.03
N ALA A 448 2.75 -4.32 8.27
CA ALA A 448 2.54 -5.68 8.77
C ALA A 448 3.63 -6.19 9.76
N ALA A 449 4.64 -5.37 10.09
CA ALA A 449 5.77 -5.75 10.93
C ALA A 449 5.84 -5.07 12.30
N LYS A 450 4.91 -4.15 12.65
CA LYS A 450 4.85 -3.55 13.98
C LYS A 450 3.40 -3.49 14.45
N ASP A 451 3.10 -4.31 15.45
CA ASP A 451 1.97 -4.24 16.39
C ASP A 451 0.66 -3.68 15.78
N SER A 452 0.07 -4.43 14.85
CA SER A 452 -1.29 -4.19 14.41
C SER A 452 -2.22 -4.62 15.54
N GLU A 453 -2.51 -3.69 16.44
CA GLU A 453 -3.45 -3.93 17.53
C GLU A 453 -4.87 -3.97 16.98
N TRP A 454 -5.56 -5.07 17.28
CA TRP A 454 -7.00 -5.16 17.06
C TRP A 454 -7.71 -4.20 18.01
N GLN A 455 -8.55 -3.31 17.43
CA GLN A 455 -9.30 -2.34 18.21
C GLN A 455 -10.68 -2.91 18.56
N PRO A 456 -11.11 -2.84 19.83
CA PRO A 456 -12.43 -3.28 20.23
C PRO A 456 -13.51 -2.33 19.66
N LEU A 457 -14.60 -2.90 19.16
CA LEU A 457 -15.81 -2.18 18.76
C LEU A 457 -16.93 -2.38 19.78
N SER A 458 -18.02 -1.61 19.64
CA SER A 458 -19.25 -1.86 20.38
C SER A 458 -19.80 -3.24 20.05
N THR A 459 -20.48 -3.88 21.00
CA THR A 459 -21.02 -5.25 20.87
C THR A 459 -22.54 -5.25 20.96
N PRO A 460 -23.23 -6.22 20.31
CA PRO A 460 -24.68 -6.40 20.50
C PRO A 460 -25.07 -7.04 21.84
N GLY A 461 -24.09 -7.46 22.65
CA GLY A 461 -24.29 -7.94 24.02
C GLY A 461 -24.28 -9.45 24.22
N ASP A 462 -24.39 -10.26 23.16
CA ASP A 462 -24.42 -11.73 23.26
C ASP A 462 -23.21 -12.37 22.55
N ILE A 463 -22.49 -13.23 23.26
CA ILE A 463 -21.40 -14.04 22.65
C ILE A 463 -22.00 -15.18 21.85
N ARG A 464 -21.69 -15.28 20.58
CA ARG A 464 -22.20 -16.31 19.68
C ARG A 464 -21.10 -16.92 18.83
N ALA A 465 -21.30 -18.18 18.48
CA ALA A 465 -20.47 -18.87 17.51
C ALA A 465 -21.35 -19.42 16.36
N ASN A 466 -20.71 -19.67 15.23
CA ASN A 466 -21.35 -20.24 14.04
C ASN A 466 -22.60 -19.50 13.57
N HIS A 467 -22.58 -18.18 13.81
CA HIS A 467 -23.50 -17.20 13.25
C HIS A 467 -23.06 -16.78 11.85
N ALA A 468 -23.91 -16.07 11.15
CA ALA A 468 -23.55 -15.53 9.84
C ALA A 468 -23.56 -14.00 9.84
N VAL A 469 -22.69 -13.42 9.03
CA VAL A 469 -22.61 -11.97 8.80
C VAL A 469 -22.71 -11.66 7.31
N ALA A 470 -23.28 -10.49 7.02
CA ALA A 470 -23.33 -9.93 5.68
C ALA A 470 -23.14 -8.42 5.73
N VAL A 471 -22.51 -7.84 4.72
CA VAL A 471 -22.42 -6.39 4.55
C VAL A 471 -23.28 -5.98 3.37
N MET A 472 -24.23 -5.08 3.62
CA MET A 472 -25.12 -4.54 2.59
C MET A 472 -25.31 -3.04 2.83
N ASP A 473 -25.13 -2.24 1.78
CA ASP A 473 -25.29 -0.76 1.83
C ASP A 473 -24.42 -0.06 2.90
N GLY A 474 -23.26 -0.64 3.23
CA GLY A 474 -22.35 -0.11 4.25
C GLY A 474 -22.78 -0.36 5.70
N PHE A 475 -23.79 -1.21 5.91
CA PHE A 475 -24.17 -1.76 7.21
C PHE A 475 -23.70 -3.20 7.34
N LEU A 476 -23.34 -3.61 8.57
CA LEU A 476 -23.04 -4.98 8.89
C LEU A 476 -24.26 -5.61 9.53
N TYR A 477 -24.69 -6.73 8.98
CA TYR A 477 -25.78 -7.57 9.52
C TYR A 477 -25.21 -8.80 10.17
N PHE A 478 -25.75 -9.13 11.32
CA PHE A 478 -25.38 -10.28 12.14
C PHE A 478 -26.62 -11.07 12.50
N ALA A 479 -26.64 -12.36 12.21
CA ALA A 479 -27.85 -13.18 12.38
C ALA A 479 -27.52 -14.60 12.90
N GLY A 480 -28.41 -15.13 13.71
CA GLY A 480 -28.40 -16.52 14.16
C GLY A 480 -27.21 -16.88 15.03
N GLY A 481 -26.68 -18.10 14.82
CA GLY A 481 -25.65 -18.71 15.65
C GLY A 481 -26.21 -19.40 16.88
N TYR A 482 -25.34 -19.88 17.74
CA TYR A 482 -25.72 -20.37 19.06
C TYR A 482 -24.97 -19.65 20.16
N GLU A 483 -25.63 -19.53 21.32
CA GLU A 483 -25.06 -18.91 22.49
C GLU A 483 -23.93 -19.79 23.05
N VAL A 484 -22.74 -19.22 23.23
CA VAL A 484 -21.65 -19.90 23.93
C VAL A 484 -21.94 -19.84 25.42
N PRO A 485 -22.10 -21.01 26.12
CA PRO A 485 -22.48 -21.03 27.53
C PRO A 485 -21.46 -20.26 28.39
N ARG A 486 -21.93 -19.26 29.12
CA ARG A 486 -21.10 -18.49 30.09
C ARG A 486 -20.78 -19.27 31.38
N PHE A 487 -21.48 -20.38 31.63
CA PHE A 487 -21.31 -21.20 32.84
C PHE A 487 -21.23 -22.68 32.49
N LEU A 488 -20.28 -23.38 33.11
CA LEU A 488 -20.04 -24.82 32.96
C LEU A 488 -21.23 -25.75 33.28
N ASN A 489 -22.31 -25.22 33.85
CA ASN A 489 -23.48 -25.99 34.28
C ASN A 489 -24.72 -25.80 33.38
N THR A 490 -24.66 -25.07 32.26
CA THR A 490 -25.78 -24.97 31.33
C THR A 490 -25.65 -26.05 30.27
N VAL A 491 -26.53 -27.03 30.33
CA VAL A 491 -26.63 -28.11 29.35
C VAL A 491 -27.35 -27.60 28.11
N GLY A 492 -26.61 -27.50 26.98
CA GLY A 492 -27.16 -27.30 25.64
C GLY A 492 -26.96 -25.87 25.10
N SER A 493 -26.29 -25.79 23.97
CA SER A 493 -26.26 -24.58 23.12
C SER A 493 -27.64 -24.39 22.49
N VAL A 494 -28.24 -23.22 22.64
CA VAL A 494 -29.53 -22.86 22.01
C VAL A 494 -29.24 -22.07 20.74
N ASN A 495 -29.72 -22.60 19.59
CA ASN A 495 -29.64 -21.85 18.34
C ASN A 495 -30.55 -20.62 18.37
N MET A 496 -30.09 -19.54 17.85
CA MET A 496 -30.75 -18.25 17.93
C MET A 496 -31.38 -17.86 16.58
N ALA A 497 -32.48 -17.11 16.64
CA ALA A 497 -33.12 -16.49 15.49
C ALA A 497 -32.84 -14.96 15.45
N ALA A 498 -32.27 -14.41 16.50
CA ALA A 498 -32.10 -12.97 16.65
C ALA A 498 -31.12 -12.39 15.62
N CYS A 499 -31.46 -11.20 15.15
CA CYS A 499 -30.73 -10.47 14.13
C CYS A 499 -30.41 -9.05 14.60
N PHE A 500 -29.26 -8.52 14.15
CA PHE A 500 -28.80 -7.19 14.48
C PHE A 500 -28.23 -6.52 13.23
N ARG A 501 -28.29 -5.19 13.20
CA ARG A 501 -27.62 -4.37 12.21
C ARG A 501 -26.68 -3.39 12.92
N TYR A 502 -25.42 -3.39 12.54
CA TYR A 502 -24.43 -2.41 12.98
C TYR A 502 -24.32 -1.28 11.97
N ASP A 503 -24.46 -0.05 12.46
CA ASP A 503 -24.14 1.15 11.70
C ASP A 503 -22.78 1.69 12.12
N PRO A 504 -21.75 1.54 11.26
CA PRO A 504 -20.40 2.01 11.56
C PRO A 504 -20.29 3.53 11.66
N ARG A 505 -21.23 4.29 11.08
CA ARG A 505 -21.23 5.75 11.06
C ARG A 505 -21.34 6.34 12.47
N PHE A 506 -22.11 5.64 13.31
CA PHE A 506 -22.46 6.06 14.66
C PHE A 506 -22.01 5.10 15.76
N ASP A 507 -21.38 3.96 15.40
CA ASP A 507 -20.99 2.88 16.31
C ASP A 507 -22.21 2.35 17.11
N ILE A 508 -23.32 2.08 16.40
CA ILE A 508 -24.61 1.69 17.01
C ILE A 508 -25.10 0.36 16.44
N TRP A 509 -25.61 -0.49 17.35
CA TRP A 509 -26.32 -1.70 17.01
C TRP A 509 -27.84 -1.48 17.08
N LEU A 510 -28.56 -1.91 16.04
CA LEU A 510 -30.00 -1.95 15.97
C LEU A 510 -30.45 -3.41 16.05
N HIS A 511 -31.35 -3.71 16.99
CA HIS A 511 -32.02 -5.02 17.05
C HIS A 511 -33.08 -5.07 15.96
N LEU A 512 -33.03 -6.14 15.13
CA LEU A 512 -33.96 -6.36 14.01
C LEU A 512 -34.96 -7.46 14.36
N SER A 513 -36.02 -7.56 13.58
CA SER A 513 -36.95 -8.68 13.66
C SER A 513 -36.22 -10.00 13.49
N PRO A 514 -36.51 -11.02 14.34
CA PRO A 514 -35.84 -12.31 14.27
C PRO A 514 -36.25 -13.11 13.04
N MET A 515 -35.40 -14.03 12.59
CA MET A 515 -35.76 -15.05 11.59
C MET A 515 -36.94 -15.89 12.07
N LYS A 516 -37.68 -16.52 11.14
CA LYS A 516 -38.76 -17.43 11.46
C LYS A 516 -38.28 -18.74 12.11
N SER A 517 -37.06 -19.17 11.76
CA SER A 517 -36.38 -20.31 12.33
C SER A 517 -35.05 -19.91 12.97
N SER A 518 -34.75 -20.47 14.16
CA SER A 518 -33.39 -20.40 14.70
C SER A 518 -32.42 -21.14 13.78
N ARG A 519 -31.22 -20.58 13.59
CA ARG A 519 -30.23 -21.13 12.65
C ARG A 519 -28.80 -20.95 13.18
N SER A 520 -28.01 -22.02 13.05
CA SER A 520 -26.56 -21.99 13.12
C SER A 520 -25.96 -22.72 11.93
N TYR A 521 -24.66 -22.52 11.63
CA TYR A 521 -23.99 -23.16 10.49
C TYR A 521 -24.73 -22.96 9.16
N PHE A 522 -25.24 -21.79 8.94
CA PHE A 522 -25.96 -21.36 7.76
C PHE A 522 -25.21 -20.25 7.02
N SER A 523 -25.64 -19.92 5.83
CA SER A 523 -25.07 -18.83 5.07
C SER A 523 -26.01 -17.63 5.02
N LEU A 524 -25.48 -16.40 5.19
CA LEU A 524 -26.22 -15.15 5.05
C LEU A 524 -25.65 -14.35 3.89
N LEU A 525 -26.44 -14.15 2.84
CA LEU A 525 -26.01 -13.48 1.62
C LEU A 525 -26.82 -12.22 1.32
N PRO A 526 -26.17 -11.09 0.99
CA PRO A 526 -26.83 -9.92 0.43
C PRO A 526 -27.05 -10.12 -1.08
N TRP A 527 -28.30 -10.04 -1.53
CA TRP A 527 -28.62 -10.19 -2.94
C TRP A 527 -29.82 -9.33 -3.32
N LYS A 528 -29.68 -8.54 -4.40
CA LYS A 528 -30.73 -7.63 -4.91
C LYS A 528 -31.41 -6.79 -3.83
N GLY A 529 -30.63 -6.21 -2.89
CA GLY A 529 -31.13 -5.34 -1.81
C GLY A 529 -31.83 -6.04 -0.66
N ARG A 530 -31.76 -7.37 -0.58
CA ARG A 530 -32.31 -8.20 0.52
C ARG A 530 -31.23 -9.12 1.08
N LEU A 531 -31.42 -9.60 2.32
CA LEU A 531 -30.57 -10.65 2.89
C LEU A 531 -31.27 -12.00 2.78
N TYR A 532 -30.50 -13.03 2.49
CA TYR A 532 -30.98 -14.40 2.36
C TYR A 532 -30.25 -15.30 3.36
N ALA A 533 -31.00 -15.89 4.31
CA ALA A 533 -30.54 -16.91 5.24
C ALA A 533 -30.83 -18.29 4.65
N ILE A 534 -29.79 -19.05 4.32
CA ILE A 534 -29.84 -20.25 3.51
C ILE A 534 -29.46 -21.46 4.36
N GLY A 535 -30.31 -22.47 4.48
CA GLY A 535 -30.03 -23.73 5.16
C GLY A 535 -29.65 -23.59 6.64
N GLY A 536 -28.69 -24.40 7.10
CA GLY A 536 -28.21 -24.43 8.48
C GLY A 536 -28.92 -25.49 9.35
N SER A 537 -28.67 -25.45 10.66
CA SER A 537 -29.26 -26.34 11.66
C SER A 537 -30.08 -25.54 12.66
N ASN A 538 -31.25 -26.06 13.06
CA ASN A 538 -32.12 -25.40 14.04
C ASN A 538 -31.84 -25.86 15.48
N ASP A 539 -32.62 -25.34 16.46
CA ASP A 539 -32.54 -25.68 17.88
C ASP A 539 -32.76 -27.16 18.22
N ARG A 540 -33.33 -27.92 17.31
CA ARG A 540 -33.54 -29.39 17.42
C ARG A 540 -32.45 -30.18 16.71
N LEU A 541 -31.36 -29.51 16.31
CA LEU A 541 -30.26 -30.09 15.53
C LEU A 541 -30.71 -30.71 14.19
N ARG A 542 -31.81 -30.22 13.63
CA ARG A 542 -32.28 -30.67 12.30
C ARG A 542 -31.72 -29.76 11.22
N THR A 543 -31.23 -30.38 10.18
CA THR A 543 -30.80 -29.70 8.99
C THR A 543 -31.97 -29.06 8.25
N LEU A 544 -31.80 -27.87 7.72
CA LEU A 544 -32.84 -27.08 7.08
C LEU A 544 -32.64 -26.99 5.56
N SER A 545 -33.74 -27.17 4.81
CA SER A 545 -33.80 -26.78 3.39
C SER A 545 -34.40 -25.40 3.19
N SER A 546 -34.95 -24.79 4.25
CA SER A 546 -35.66 -23.52 4.16
C SER A 546 -34.70 -22.36 3.92
N VAL A 547 -35.17 -21.43 3.09
CA VAL A 547 -34.53 -20.15 2.84
C VAL A 547 -35.46 -19.03 3.32
N GLU A 548 -34.90 -18.08 4.09
CA GLU A 548 -35.61 -16.88 4.54
C GLU A 548 -34.99 -15.65 3.93
N ALA A 549 -35.82 -14.69 3.50
CA ALA A 549 -35.40 -13.42 2.96
C ALA A 549 -35.84 -12.30 3.87
N TYR A 550 -34.90 -11.39 4.20
CA TYR A 550 -35.13 -10.19 5.00
C TYR A 550 -35.29 -8.97 4.13
N THR A 551 -36.36 -8.21 4.40
CA THR A 551 -36.61 -6.93 3.76
C THR A 551 -36.41 -5.80 4.78
N THR A 552 -35.46 -4.92 4.51
CA THR A 552 -35.03 -3.87 5.45
C THR A 552 -36.13 -2.86 5.77
N GLU A 553 -36.92 -2.46 4.78
CA GLU A 553 -37.93 -1.37 4.89
C GLU A 553 -39.09 -1.70 5.80
N VAL A 554 -39.43 -2.98 5.91
CA VAL A 554 -40.54 -3.46 6.72
C VAL A 554 -40.07 -4.25 7.92
N ASP A 555 -38.75 -4.36 8.12
CA ASP A 555 -38.12 -5.12 9.21
C ASP A 555 -38.76 -6.51 9.38
N SER A 556 -38.78 -7.30 8.32
CA SER A 556 -39.42 -8.61 8.39
C SER A 556 -38.73 -9.67 7.56
N TRP A 557 -38.77 -10.90 8.07
CA TRP A 557 -38.36 -12.11 7.39
C TRP A 557 -39.56 -12.85 6.77
N GLU A 558 -39.38 -13.36 5.57
CA GLU A 558 -40.35 -14.22 4.91
C GLU A 558 -39.69 -15.50 4.40
N LEU A 559 -40.42 -16.62 4.43
CA LEU A 559 -39.99 -17.84 3.76
C LEU A 559 -40.12 -17.66 2.25
N VAL A 560 -39.03 -17.97 1.55
CA VAL A 560 -39.00 -18.01 0.09
C VAL A 560 -38.87 -19.45 -0.39
N ARG A 561 -38.67 -19.67 -1.69
CA ARG A 561 -38.52 -21.04 -2.24
C ARG A 561 -37.39 -21.77 -1.51
N SER A 562 -37.67 -22.96 -0.98
CA SER A 562 -36.69 -23.79 -0.30
C SER A 562 -35.69 -24.41 -1.27
N LEU A 563 -34.56 -24.84 -0.74
CA LEU A 563 -33.59 -25.68 -1.45
C LEU A 563 -34.25 -27.06 -1.73
N GLU A 564 -33.73 -27.80 -2.70
CA GLU A 564 -34.17 -29.15 -3.04
C GLU A 564 -33.72 -30.16 -1.98
N GLU A 565 -32.57 -29.89 -1.32
CA GLU A 565 -32.00 -30.73 -0.27
C GLU A 565 -31.87 -29.94 1.04
N MET A 566 -31.95 -30.63 2.16
CA MET A 566 -31.55 -30.06 3.47
C MET A 566 -30.04 -29.93 3.50
N ILE A 567 -29.51 -28.82 4.01
CA ILE A 567 -28.07 -28.57 4.03
C ILE A 567 -27.63 -27.70 5.21
N CYS A 568 -26.56 -28.14 5.90
CA CYS A 568 -25.85 -27.33 6.90
C CYS A 568 -24.34 -27.42 6.72
N TYR A 569 -23.58 -26.56 7.39
CA TYR A 569 -22.09 -26.47 7.26
C TYR A 569 -21.58 -26.14 5.86
N GLN A 570 -22.47 -25.69 4.97
CA GLN A 570 -22.16 -25.22 3.64
C GLN A 570 -21.48 -23.85 3.68
N ALA A 571 -20.77 -23.52 2.61
CA ALA A 571 -20.33 -22.16 2.35
C ALA A 571 -21.09 -21.56 1.16
N ALA A 572 -21.23 -20.23 1.16
CA ALA A 572 -21.88 -19.55 0.05
C ALA A 572 -21.30 -18.13 -0.17
N CYS A 573 -21.39 -17.67 -1.42
CA CYS A 573 -21.02 -16.32 -1.79
C CYS A 573 -21.88 -15.80 -2.95
N VAL A 574 -21.82 -14.49 -3.19
CA VAL A 574 -22.42 -13.88 -4.39
C VAL A 574 -21.28 -13.54 -5.35
N CYS A 575 -21.37 -14.08 -6.56
CA CYS A 575 -20.43 -13.78 -7.64
C CYS A 575 -21.22 -13.34 -8.89
N ASN A 576 -20.86 -12.23 -9.47
CA ASN A 576 -21.52 -11.65 -10.65
C ASN A 576 -23.06 -11.61 -10.53
N GLY A 577 -23.56 -11.21 -9.36
CA GLY A 577 -25.01 -11.09 -9.12
C GLY A 577 -25.77 -12.42 -8.96
N THR A 578 -25.06 -13.55 -8.86
CA THR A 578 -25.62 -14.90 -8.66
C THR A 578 -25.17 -15.46 -7.33
N MET A 579 -26.07 -16.09 -6.58
CA MET A 579 -25.76 -16.79 -5.32
C MET A 579 -25.23 -18.19 -5.65
N TYR A 580 -24.02 -18.51 -5.15
CA TYR A 580 -23.37 -19.81 -5.24
C TYR A 580 -23.30 -20.44 -3.85
N ILE A 581 -23.60 -21.72 -3.77
CA ILE A 581 -23.55 -22.53 -2.54
C ILE A 581 -22.73 -23.78 -2.84
N SER A 582 -21.90 -24.20 -1.89
CA SER A 582 -21.06 -25.39 -2.06
C SER A 582 -20.92 -26.23 -0.81
N GLY A 583 -20.73 -27.52 -1.00
CA GLY A 583 -20.41 -28.49 0.04
C GLY A 583 -21.43 -28.54 1.16
N GLY A 584 -21.02 -28.98 2.34
CA GLY A 584 -21.88 -29.12 3.50
C GLY A 584 -22.31 -30.57 3.78
N TYR A 585 -23.33 -30.73 4.65
CA TYR A 585 -23.90 -31.98 5.09
C TYR A 585 -25.41 -32.00 4.82
N ASN A 586 -25.93 -33.04 4.18
CA ASN A 586 -27.32 -33.15 3.73
C ASN A 586 -28.15 -34.18 4.50
N ASP A 587 -27.81 -34.49 5.76
CA ASP A 587 -28.36 -35.54 6.65
C ASP A 587 -27.95 -36.99 6.29
N ASP A 588 -27.43 -37.23 5.09
CA ASP A 588 -26.95 -38.54 4.66
C ASP A 588 -25.42 -38.58 4.55
N GLU A 589 -24.84 -37.56 3.89
CA GLU A 589 -23.41 -37.51 3.59
C GLU A 589 -22.87 -36.10 3.47
N PHE A 590 -21.53 -35.99 3.52
CA PHE A 590 -20.82 -34.76 3.14
C PHE A 590 -20.74 -34.67 1.63
N THR A 591 -21.10 -33.50 1.09
CA THR A 591 -21.24 -33.33 -0.37
C THR A 591 -20.15 -32.46 -0.95
N ASN A 592 -19.82 -32.68 -2.23
CA ASN A 592 -19.02 -31.82 -3.05
C ASN A 592 -19.84 -30.97 -4.04
N HIS A 593 -21.15 -30.98 -3.87
CA HIS A 593 -22.07 -30.27 -4.76
C HIS A 593 -21.71 -28.77 -4.79
N MET A 594 -21.82 -28.19 -5.97
CA MET A 594 -21.89 -26.76 -6.20
C MET A 594 -23.15 -26.43 -6.98
N PHE A 595 -23.89 -25.45 -6.53
CA PHE A 595 -25.10 -25.02 -7.19
C PHE A 595 -25.35 -23.53 -7.03
N THR A 596 -26.12 -22.98 -7.94
CA THR A 596 -26.65 -21.62 -7.86
C THR A 596 -28.09 -21.68 -7.35
N TYR A 597 -28.48 -20.63 -6.63
CA TYR A 597 -29.82 -20.48 -6.10
C TYR A 597 -30.41 -19.13 -6.52
N ASP A 598 -31.66 -19.18 -6.99
CA ASP A 598 -32.49 -18.00 -7.23
C ASP A 598 -33.85 -18.23 -6.54
N PRO A 599 -34.39 -17.25 -5.78
CA PRO A 599 -35.68 -17.43 -5.06
C PRO A 599 -36.88 -17.71 -5.96
N THR A 600 -36.81 -17.36 -7.26
CA THR A 600 -37.86 -17.62 -8.25
C THR A 600 -37.64 -18.95 -8.99
N ASP A 601 -36.43 -19.14 -9.50
CA ASP A 601 -36.11 -20.26 -10.37
C ASP A 601 -35.72 -21.55 -9.60
N GLY A 602 -35.19 -21.37 -8.37
CA GLY A 602 -34.75 -22.45 -7.49
C GLY A 602 -33.27 -22.77 -7.64
N VAL A 603 -32.93 -24.05 -7.52
CA VAL A 603 -31.56 -24.58 -7.53
C VAL A 603 -31.16 -24.94 -8.96
N THR A 604 -29.92 -24.62 -9.34
CA THR A 604 -29.28 -25.10 -10.58
C THR A 604 -27.91 -25.65 -10.25
N TYR A 605 -27.70 -26.94 -10.42
CA TYR A 605 -26.41 -27.59 -10.16
C TYR A 605 -25.35 -27.15 -11.16
N ARG A 606 -24.13 -27.06 -10.67
CA ARG A 606 -22.90 -26.73 -11.41
C ARG A 606 -21.90 -27.86 -11.32
N ASN A 607 -20.81 -27.77 -12.05
CA ASN A 607 -19.74 -28.74 -11.90
C ASN A 607 -19.26 -28.80 -10.43
N PRO A 608 -19.23 -30.01 -9.82
CA PRO A 608 -18.91 -30.14 -8.40
C PRO A 608 -17.46 -29.80 -8.08
N MET A 609 -17.19 -29.53 -6.81
CA MET A 609 -15.83 -29.45 -6.27
C MET A 609 -15.12 -30.81 -6.42
N GLN A 610 -13.80 -30.80 -6.43
CA GLN A 610 -13.01 -32.04 -6.49
C GLN A 610 -13.16 -32.89 -5.22
N TYR A 611 -13.36 -32.23 -4.06
CA TYR A 611 -13.47 -32.89 -2.77
C TYR A 611 -14.79 -32.54 -2.07
N ALA A 612 -15.45 -33.55 -1.49
CA ALA A 612 -16.56 -33.33 -0.55
C ALA A 612 -15.99 -32.66 0.71
N ARG A 613 -16.58 -31.57 1.13
CA ARG A 613 -16.14 -30.81 2.29
C ARG A 613 -17.26 -30.06 3.01
N PHE A 614 -17.06 -29.85 4.30
CA PHE A 614 -17.94 -29.07 5.17
C PHE A 614 -17.11 -28.14 6.09
N LEU A 615 -17.73 -27.15 6.72
CA LEU A 615 -17.05 -26.14 7.55
C LEU A 615 -15.90 -25.43 6.82
N HIS A 616 -15.97 -25.41 5.52
CA HIS A 616 -15.06 -24.68 4.65
C HIS A 616 -15.53 -23.24 4.47
N SER A 617 -14.71 -22.43 3.85
CA SER A 617 -15.08 -21.07 3.49
C SER A 617 -15.14 -20.90 1.98
N MET A 618 -15.99 -19.97 1.53
CA MET A 618 -16.17 -19.64 0.12
C MET A 618 -16.22 -18.13 -0.06
N CYS A 619 -15.52 -17.63 -1.05
CA CYS A 619 -15.53 -16.21 -1.35
C CYS A 619 -15.35 -15.93 -2.85
N ALA A 620 -15.97 -14.86 -3.33
CA ALA A 620 -15.77 -14.37 -4.69
C ALA A 620 -14.62 -13.37 -4.75
N VAL A 621 -13.73 -13.52 -5.74
CA VAL A 621 -12.68 -12.58 -6.06
C VAL A 621 -12.90 -12.05 -7.47
N GLY A 622 -13.16 -10.75 -7.57
CA GLY A 622 -13.59 -10.15 -8.83
C GLY A 622 -14.98 -10.64 -9.27
N SER A 623 -15.21 -10.70 -10.58
CA SER A 623 -16.52 -11.03 -11.15
C SER A 623 -16.67 -12.47 -11.67
N THR A 624 -15.57 -13.22 -11.79
CA THR A 624 -15.57 -14.53 -12.47
C THR A 624 -14.98 -15.67 -11.63
N THR A 625 -14.36 -15.35 -10.50
CA THR A 625 -13.61 -16.33 -9.72
C THR A 625 -14.21 -16.52 -8.33
N ILE A 626 -14.40 -17.77 -7.94
CA ILE A 626 -14.79 -18.17 -6.59
C ILE A 626 -13.68 -19.06 -6.02
N LEU A 627 -13.29 -18.82 -4.78
CA LEU A 627 -12.37 -19.67 -4.04
C LEU A 627 -13.14 -20.46 -2.97
N THR A 628 -12.90 -21.77 -2.93
CA THR A 628 -13.34 -22.67 -1.87
C THR A 628 -12.11 -23.07 -1.06
N ILE A 629 -12.12 -22.82 0.24
CA ILE A 629 -10.91 -22.79 1.05
C ILE A 629 -11.04 -23.71 2.26
N GLY A 630 -10.12 -24.66 2.43
CA GLY A 630 -10.03 -25.52 3.60
C GLY A 630 -11.28 -26.37 3.87
N GLY A 631 -11.67 -26.46 5.14
CA GLY A 631 -12.80 -27.27 5.61
C GLY A 631 -12.37 -28.64 6.15
N ARG A 632 -13.31 -29.54 6.28
CA ARG A 632 -13.12 -30.94 6.73
C ARG A 632 -13.76 -31.91 5.76
N ALA A 633 -13.21 -33.14 5.71
CA ALA A 633 -13.84 -34.30 5.14
C ALA A 633 -13.76 -35.44 6.15
N GLN A 634 -14.89 -35.96 6.59
CA GLN A 634 -14.96 -36.91 7.68
C GLN A 634 -14.15 -36.48 8.91
N ASP A 635 -13.04 -37.15 9.20
CA ASP A 635 -12.19 -36.86 10.36
C ASP A 635 -11.03 -35.91 10.12
N ASP A 636 -10.69 -35.62 8.85
CA ASP A 636 -9.51 -34.84 8.49
C ASP A 636 -9.87 -33.40 8.08
N SER A 637 -9.04 -32.44 8.51
CA SER A 637 -9.10 -31.07 8.02
C SER A 637 -8.27 -30.88 6.77
N PHE A 638 -8.76 -30.03 5.85
CA PHE A 638 -8.11 -29.75 4.58
C PHE A 638 -7.29 -28.48 4.59
N ASN A 639 -6.17 -28.51 3.87
CA ASN A 639 -5.46 -27.31 3.46
C ASN A 639 -5.69 -26.97 1.97
N GLN A 640 -6.41 -27.79 1.22
CA GLN A 640 -6.66 -27.61 -0.21
C GLN A 640 -7.53 -26.39 -0.44
N VAL A 641 -7.19 -25.66 -1.51
CA VAL A 641 -7.94 -24.52 -2.03
C VAL A 641 -8.28 -24.78 -3.49
N GLU A 642 -9.57 -24.68 -3.80
CA GLU A 642 -10.09 -24.83 -5.16
C GLU A 642 -10.55 -23.48 -5.69
N LEU A 643 -10.17 -23.20 -6.93
CA LEU A 643 -10.63 -22.04 -7.71
C LEU A 643 -11.69 -22.54 -8.69
N TYR A 644 -12.89 -21.98 -8.58
CA TYR A 644 -13.97 -22.20 -9.53
C TYR A 644 -14.13 -20.96 -10.42
N ASP A 645 -14.06 -21.18 -11.73
CA ASP A 645 -14.33 -20.16 -12.75
C ASP A 645 -15.79 -20.24 -13.16
N VAL A 646 -16.54 -19.17 -12.90
CA VAL A 646 -17.98 -19.12 -13.19
C VAL A 646 -18.30 -19.04 -14.70
N THR A 647 -17.32 -18.67 -15.52
CA THR A 647 -17.49 -18.54 -16.97
C THR A 647 -17.32 -19.86 -17.71
N THR A 648 -16.39 -20.67 -17.24
CA THR A 648 -16.06 -21.99 -17.82
C THR A 648 -16.72 -23.14 -17.10
N ASP A 649 -17.33 -22.90 -15.93
CA ASP A 649 -17.91 -23.91 -15.03
C ASP A 649 -16.89 -25.01 -14.66
N THR A 650 -15.68 -24.60 -14.25
CA THR A 650 -14.57 -25.55 -13.95
C THR A 650 -13.91 -25.25 -12.62
N CYS A 651 -13.56 -26.33 -11.89
CA CYS A 651 -12.77 -26.27 -10.66
C CYS A 651 -11.29 -26.62 -10.94
N THR A 652 -10.36 -25.83 -10.40
CA THR A 652 -8.92 -26.08 -10.47
C THR A 652 -8.27 -25.90 -9.12
N MET A 653 -7.22 -26.67 -8.83
CA MET A 653 -6.45 -26.52 -7.59
C MET A 653 -5.50 -25.33 -7.68
N VAL A 654 -5.41 -24.56 -6.59
CA VAL A 654 -4.44 -23.46 -6.43
C VAL A 654 -3.57 -23.72 -5.19
N ALA A 655 -2.66 -22.81 -4.87
CA ALA A 655 -1.76 -22.99 -3.74
C ALA A 655 -2.54 -23.29 -2.45
N PRO A 656 -2.21 -24.36 -1.72
CA PRO A 656 -2.89 -24.77 -0.50
C PRO A 656 -2.60 -23.80 0.66
N LEU A 657 -3.46 -23.78 1.67
CA LEU A 657 -3.22 -23.12 2.95
C LEU A 657 -1.90 -23.59 3.58
N LEU A 658 -1.25 -22.73 4.35
CA LEU A 658 -0.03 -23.07 5.09
C LEU A 658 -0.26 -24.19 6.12
N GLN A 659 -1.47 -24.32 6.62
CA GLN A 659 -1.91 -25.37 7.55
C GLN A 659 -3.38 -25.72 7.28
N PRO A 660 -3.83 -27.00 7.47
CA PRO A 660 -5.23 -27.38 7.40
C PRO A 660 -6.09 -26.53 8.33
N ARG A 661 -7.30 -26.15 7.88
CA ARG A 661 -8.14 -25.23 8.65
C ARG A 661 -9.61 -25.36 8.33
N SER A 662 -10.44 -25.28 9.38
CA SER A 662 -11.90 -25.26 9.31
C SER A 662 -12.49 -24.18 10.22
N LEU A 663 -13.76 -23.82 10.06
CA LEU A 663 -14.48 -22.84 10.90
C LEU A 663 -13.80 -21.46 10.97
N MET A 664 -13.16 -21.06 9.89
CA MET A 664 -12.43 -19.78 9.79
C MET A 664 -13.32 -18.65 9.28
N GLY A 665 -13.00 -17.42 9.69
CA GLY A 665 -13.49 -16.20 9.05
C GLY A 665 -12.76 -15.94 7.74
N THR A 666 -13.47 -15.41 6.73
CA THR A 666 -12.89 -15.10 5.42
C THR A 666 -13.29 -13.72 4.95
N VAL A 667 -12.31 -12.94 4.50
CA VAL A 667 -12.53 -11.58 4.01
C VAL A 667 -11.75 -11.35 2.73
N VAL A 668 -12.38 -10.68 1.77
CA VAL A 668 -11.74 -10.29 0.49
C VAL A 668 -11.55 -8.78 0.45
N ILE A 669 -10.33 -8.35 0.17
CA ILE A 669 -9.98 -6.93 -0.04
C ILE A 669 -9.14 -6.82 -1.33
N GLY A 670 -9.73 -6.26 -2.37
CA GLY A 670 -9.11 -6.24 -3.70
C GLY A 670 -8.80 -7.65 -4.20
N ASN A 671 -7.57 -7.91 -4.61
CA ASN A 671 -7.08 -9.22 -5.07
C ASN A 671 -6.46 -10.09 -3.95
N LYS A 672 -6.78 -9.79 -2.68
CA LYS A 672 -6.26 -10.52 -1.53
C LYS A 672 -7.40 -11.14 -0.74
N VAL A 673 -7.21 -12.39 -0.31
CA VAL A 673 -8.13 -13.12 0.55
C VAL A 673 -7.46 -13.36 1.89
N TYR A 674 -8.13 -12.95 2.96
CA TYR A 674 -7.66 -13.10 4.34
C TYR A 674 -8.45 -14.20 5.03
N ILE A 675 -7.73 -15.12 5.65
CA ILE A 675 -8.29 -16.19 6.48
C ILE A 675 -7.91 -15.91 7.92
N LEU A 676 -8.92 -15.87 8.79
CA LEU A 676 -8.80 -15.44 10.17
C LEU A 676 -9.25 -16.58 11.12
N GLY A 677 -8.39 -16.95 12.06
CA GLY A 677 -8.72 -17.96 13.05
C GLY A 677 -9.12 -19.30 12.45
N GLY A 678 -10.09 -19.96 13.04
CA GLY A 678 -10.54 -21.32 12.72
C GLY A 678 -9.81 -22.38 13.55
N ASN A 679 -10.19 -23.64 13.40
CA ASN A 679 -9.52 -24.78 14.03
C ASN A 679 -8.35 -25.26 13.17
N ASN A 680 -7.20 -25.51 13.78
CA ASN A 680 -6.08 -26.17 13.10
C ASN A 680 -6.40 -27.67 12.90
N GLY A 681 -5.81 -28.27 11.85
CA GLY A 681 -6.20 -29.63 11.45
C GLY A 681 -5.70 -30.74 12.37
N GLU A 682 -4.59 -30.56 13.05
CA GLU A 682 -3.93 -31.63 13.81
C GLU A 682 -4.50 -31.75 15.23
N GLU A 683 -4.73 -30.62 15.89
CA GLU A 683 -5.17 -30.60 17.31
C GLU A 683 -6.65 -30.27 17.45
N ASN A 684 -7.31 -29.86 16.36
CA ASN A 684 -8.69 -29.34 16.32
C ASN A 684 -8.92 -28.18 17.31
N GLU A 685 -7.87 -27.38 17.55
CA GLU A 685 -7.92 -26.24 18.45
C GLU A 685 -8.02 -24.90 17.71
N PRO A 686 -8.69 -23.90 18.32
CA PRO A 686 -8.78 -22.57 17.77
C PRO A 686 -7.39 -21.90 17.62
N THR A 687 -7.08 -21.37 16.44
CA THR A 687 -5.84 -20.66 16.17
C THR A 687 -6.06 -19.15 16.09
N ASP A 688 -5.01 -18.40 16.41
CA ASP A 688 -4.98 -16.94 16.31
C ASP A 688 -4.39 -16.43 14.97
N SER A 689 -3.90 -17.31 14.11
CA SER A 689 -3.16 -16.90 12.93
C SER A 689 -4.06 -16.31 11.83
N VAL A 690 -3.57 -15.25 11.19
CA VAL A 690 -4.19 -14.62 10.01
C VAL A 690 -3.30 -14.84 8.80
N GLN A 691 -3.83 -15.52 7.79
CA GLN A 691 -3.14 -15.79 6.53
C GLN A 691 -3.74 -14.94 5.41
N CYS A 692 -2.90 -14.51 4.48
CA CYS A 692 -3.30 -13.76 3.29
C CYS A 692 -2.89 -14.50 2.03
N TYR A 693 -3.85 -14.73 1.15
CA TYR A 693 -3.65 -15.24 -0.20
C TYR A 693 -3.58 -14.09 -1.21
N ASN A 694 -2.52 -14.05 -1.98
CA ASN A 694 -2.41 -13.15 -3.12
C ASN A 694 -2.80 -13.92 -4.39
N VAL A 695 -3.92 -13.54 -4.99
CA VAL A 695 -4.47 -14.25 -6.17
C VAL A 695 -3.54 -14.15 -7.36
N ASP A 696 -2.93 -12.97 -7.61
CA ASP A 696 -2.03 -12.75 -8.76
C ASP A 696 -0.75 -13.58 -8.68
N LYS A 697 -0.25 -13.81 -7.45
CA LYS A 697 1.00 -14.55 -7.21
C LYS A 697 0.77 -16.02 -6.89
N ASN A 698 -0.47 -16.42 -6.65
CA ASN A 698 -0.85 -17.77 -6.20
C ASN A 698 -0.02 -18.21 -4.98
N GLU A 699 0.08 -17.37 -3.95
CA GLU A 699 0.87 -17.64 -2.74
C GLU A 699 0.17 -17.22 -1.45
N TRP A 700 0.38 -17.99 -0.37
CA TRP A 700 -0.09 -17.68 0.99
C TRP A 700 1.04 -17.12 1.84
N LYS A 701 0.71 -16.16 2.71
CA LYS A 701 1.62 -15.60 3.72
C LYS A 701 0.91 -15.43 5.05
N LEU A 702 1.61 -15.69 6.16
CA LEU A 702 1.19 -15.27 7.49
C LEU A 702 1.39 -13.75 7.59
N VAL A 703 0.33 -13.01 7.93
CA VAL A 703 0.37 -11.54 7.91
C VAL A 703 0.08 -10.91 9.27
N SER A 704 -0.66 -11.59 10.16
CA SER A 704 -1.03 -11.07 11.47
C SER A 704 -1.48 -12.19 12.41
N ARG A 705 -1.87 -11.81 13.64
CA ARG A 705 -2.51 -12.68 14.62
C ARG A 705 -3.74 -11.99 15.19
N LEU A 706 -4.75 -12.78 15.55
CA LEU A 706 -5.90 -12.35 16.32
C LEU A 706 -5.50 -12.07 17.77
N PRO A 707 -6.30 -11.34 18.56
CA PRO A 707 -6.04 -11.14 19.99
C PRO A 707 -5.92 -12.46 20.77
N HIS A 708 -6.64 -13.48 20.31
CA HIS A 708 -6.60 -14.86 20.83
C HIS A 708 -7.10 -15.84 19.77
N GLY A 709 -6.88 -17.14 19.96
CA GLY A 709 -7.43 -18.17 19.06
C GLY A 709 -8.95 -18.16 19.08
N LEU A 710 -9.57 -18.17 17.90
CA LEU A 710 -11.03 -18.19 17.72
C LEU A 710 -11.42 -19.16 16.61
N SER A 711 -12.48 -19.92 16.82
CA SER A 711 -13.13 -20.76 15.81
C SER A 711 -14.64 -20.47 15.73
N GLY A 712 -15.26 -20.72 14.59
CA GLY A 712 -16.68 -20.41 14.38
C GLY A 712 -16.98 -18.90 14.44
N LEU A 713 -15.95 -18.07 14.25
CA LEU A 713 -16.07 -16.63 14.12
C LEU A 713 -16.60 -16.25 12.73
N ALA A 714 -17.26 -15.11 12.65
CA ALA A 714 -17.57 -14.50 11.37
C ALA A 714 -16.67 -13.28 11.12
N ALA A 715 -16.36 -13.01 9.87
CA ALA A 715 -15.53 -11.88 9.48
C ALA A 715 -16.06 -11.18 8.23
N CYS A 716 -15.85 -9.87 8.15
CA CYS A 716 -16.25 -9.09 6.99
C CYS A 716 -15.32 -7.88 6.78
N ALA A 717 -15.41 -7.27 5.60
CA ALA A 717 -14.78 -6.00 5.29
C ALA A 717 -15.83 -4.89 5.28
N ILE A 718 -15.58 -3.82 6.04
CA ILE A 718 -16.48 -2.67 6.12
C ILE A 718 -15.70 -1.37 6.30
N HIS A 719 -16.18 -0.29 5.71
CA HIS A 719 -15.58 1.03 5.91
C HIS A 719 -15.99 1.61 7.26
N LEU A 720 -15.00 1.85 8.13
CA LEU A 720 -15.20 2.45 9.43
C LEU A 720 -14.74 3.92 9.43
N PRO A 721 -15.48 4.86 10.07
CA PRO A 721 -15.03 6.24 10.23
C PRO A 721 -13.80 6.33 11.12
N TRP A 722 -13.03 7.40 10.96
CA TRP A 722 -11.80 7.62 11.71
C TRP A 722 -11.98 7.48 13.22
N LYS A 723 -13.04 8.09 13.78
CA LYS A 723 -13.36 8.05 15.23
C LYS A 723 -13.62 6.65 15.79
N VAL A 724 -14.06 5.72 14.94
CA VAL A 724 -14.29 4.32 15.33
C VAL A 724 -13.01 3.51 15.22
N ARG A 725 -12.17 3.82 14.22
CA ARG A 725 -10.87 3.16 13.99
C ARG A 725 -9.82 3.52 15.03
N TYR A 726 -9.84 4.76 15.51
CA TYR A 726 -8.85 5.31 16.44
C TYR A 726 -9.58 5.86 17.66
N LYS A 727 -10.06 4.95 18.54
CA LYS A 727 -10.56 5.37 19.87
C LYS A 727 -9.37 5.94 20.63
N GLU A 728 -9.34 7.26 20.85
CA GLU A 728 -8.39 7.87 21.77
C GLU A 728 -8.64 7.21 23.14
N GLY A 729 -7.62 6.53 23.69
CA GLY A 729 -7.69 5.96 25.02
C GLY A 729 -8.07 7.05 26.02
N ASN A 730 -9.17 6.85 26.77
CA ASN A 730 -9.59 7.70 27.88
C ASN A 730 -8.52 7.75 28.95
#